data_48f42407517b1e34b64c37e36aa6df4a
#
_entry.id   48f42407517b1e34b64c37e36aa6df4a
#
_cell.length_a   1.000
_cell.length_b   1.000
_cell.length_c   1.000
_cell.angle_alpha   90.00
_cell.angle_beta   90.00
_cell.angle_gamma   90.00
#
_symmetry.space_group_name_H-M   'P 1'
#
loop_
_entity.id
_entity.type
_entity.pdbx_description
1 polymer ?
#
loop_
_entity_poly.entity_id
_entity_poly.type
_entity_poly.pdbx_seq_one_letter_code
_entity_poly.pdbx_strand_id
1 'polypeptide(L)'
;MSAEVETERTENAYDCRAQEAKWRPYWEKTGVYKPTGNAPKGRRYVLDMFPYPSGDLHMGHAEAFAIGDMNARYYKQCGYDVLHPIGWDSFGLPAENAAIKNGTHPKEWTYKNIDTQAESFKRYAIAVDWDRRLHTSDPEYYKWTQWLFEQFYKKGLAYRKDSMVNWCPKDQTVLANEQVVNGACERCGTTVTKKSLNQWYFKITDYAQQLLDDMEQLEGKWPERVLLMQRNWIGRSEGAEVRFEIEATEAQPAESFTVFTTRPDTLYGSTFIVVAADSAFAEQIVAPEQAQALEDYREQIKALSDIDRQSSEREKTGMFTGRYAINPLNGAKLPVWASDYVLADYGTGAIMAVPAHDQRDLDFAKKFDLPIVTVLDVEGEEDPAESGIATAGDGVLINSGELTGLPKAEAIAKATELVEAAGTGEGKVIYRLRDWLLSRQRFWGTPIPVIHCEDCGEVLVPEEQLPVLLPDNLRGEQLAPKGQSPLAAADDWAVVPCPQCGKSARRDSDTMDTFVDSSWYFLRYVSPRYADGPFDPQAIREWGAVDMYVGGVEHAILHLLYARFFTKVIRDLGLIEHGEPFKALMNQGQVLNGGKAMSKSLGNGVNLGEQLDQFGVDAVRTTMIFASPPEDDVDWADVSPAGSQKFLARAWRVAQDVTSEPGVDAASGDANLHKLVARTVHDVRQLLDAGKFNVVVAKTMELVNATRKAIDSGAGGADPAVREAAETIAILLSLFAPYTAEDMWHALGHDNPVLTAGFPQVDESLLVDDTVTAIVQIKGKVKARLEVSKDISEAELEKQALEDETIAKLVEGSEIRKVIVRAPKLVNIVI
;
A
#
# COMPACT_ATOMS: atom_id res chain seq x y z
N MET A 1 -38.78 49.10 -4.42
CA MET A 1 -38.52 48.07 -5.48
C MET A 1 -37.04 47.67 -5.60
N SER A 2 -36.02 48.41 -5.19
CA SER A 2 -34.62 48.02 -5.28
C SER A 2 -34.06 47.25 -4.10
N ALA A 3 -34.50 47.43 -2.89
CA ALA A 3 -34.04 46.79 -1.69
C ALA A 3 -34.64 45.39 -1.46
N GLU A 4 -35.90 45.17 -1.84
CA GLU A 4 -36.56 43.86 -1.75
C GLU A 4 -36.05 42.88 -2.82
N VAL A 5 -35.70 43.37 -4.02
CA VAL A 5 -35.12 42.54 -5.08
C VAL A 5 -33.65 42.19 -4.80
N GLU A 6 -32.91 43.02 -4.04
CA GLU A 6 -31.56 42.73 -3.61
C GLU A 6 -31.53 41.72 -2.44
N THR A 7 -32.52 41.77 -1.52
CA THR A 7 -32.67 40.81 -0.42
C THR A 7 -33.10 39.42 -0.93
N GLU A 8 -34.06 39.33 -1.87
CA GLU A 8 -34.46 38.08 -2.52
C GLU A 8 -33.31 37.46 -3.36
N ARG A 9 -32.42 38.27 -3.97
CA ARG A 9 -31.25 37.77 -4.70
C ARG A 9 -30.15 37.24 -3.79
N THR A 10 -30.05 37.70 -2.54
CA THR A 10 -29.05 37.18 -1.55
C THR A 10 -29.55 35.91 -0.85
N GLU A 11 -30.85 35.71 -0.66
CA GLU A 11 -31.42 34.50 -0.06
C GLU A 11 -31.36 33.25 -0.99
N ASN A 12 -31.23 33.45 -2.32
CA ASN A 12 -31.12 32.38 -3.32
C ASN A 12 -29.70 32.21 -3.92
N ALA A 13 -28.67 32.59 -3.22
CA ALA A 13 -27.28 32.36 -3.67
C ALA A 13 -26.73 31.08 -3.07
N TYR A 14 -25.99 30.33 -3.89
CA TYR A 14 -25.22 29.17 -3.41
C TYR A 14 -24.21 29.61 -2.34
N ASP A 15 -24.40 29.15 -1.11
CA ASP A 15 -23.52 29.44 0.04
C ASP A 15 -23.06 28.14 0.69
N CYS A 16 -21.83 27.71 0.35
CA CYS A 16 -21.24 26.48 0.87
C CYS A 16 -21.08 26.51 2.40
N ARG A 17 -20.88 27.69 3.02
CA ARG A 17 -20.73 27.81 4.47
C ARG A 17 -22.04 27.57 5.20
N ALA A 18 -23.12 28.16 4.68
CA ALA A 18 -24.46 27.94 5.22
C ALA A 18 -24.82 26.44 5.12
N GLN A 19 -24.50 25.79 4.02
CA GLN A 19 -24.70 24.33 3.84
C GLN A 19 -23.91 23.51 4.85
N GLU A 20 -22.60 23.77 5.01
CA GLU A 20 -21.74 23.09 5.99
C GLU A 20 -22.32 23.23 7.42
N ALA A 21 -22.73 24.42 7.81
CA ALA A 21 -23.31 24.68 9.14
C ALA A 21 -24.66 23.97 9.37
N LYS A 22 -25.48 23.83 8.31
CA LYS A 22 -26.82 23.23 8.35
C LYS A 22 -26.76 21.70 8.41
N TRP A 23 -25.95 21.06 7.55
CA TRP A 23 -26.05 19.64 7.32
C TRP A 23 -25.16 18.78 8.23
N ARG A 24 -24.04 19.28 8.72
CA ARG A 24 -23.19 18.56 9.66
C ARG A 24 -23.95 18.12 10.92
N PRO A 25 -24.67 18.99 11.66
CA PRO A 25 -25.48 18.56 12.82
C PRO A 25 -26.63 17.61 12.45
N TYR A 26 -27.18 17.75 11.24
CA TYR A 26 -28.24 16.86 10.76
C TYR A 26 -27.75 15.41 10.64
N TRP A 27 -26.58 15.18 10.02
CA TRP A 27 -26.02 13.85 9.89
C TRP A 27 -25.64 13.23 11.25
N GLU A 28 -25.11 14.02 12.16
CA GLU A 28 -24.84 13.57 13.53
C GLU A 28 -26.12 13.11 14.24
N LYS A 29 -27.22 13.89 14.13
CA LYS A 29 -28.51 13.59 14.72
C LYS A 29 -29.17 12.35 14.10
N THR A 30 -29.10 12.19 12.79
CA THR A 30 -29.74 11.07 12.09
C THR A 30 -28.93 9.78 12.24
N GLY A 31 -27.65 9.85 12.55
CA GLY A 31 -26.75 8.69 12.63
C GLY A 31 -26.60 7.97 11.29
N VAL A 32 -26.76 8.68 10.17
CA VAL A 32 -26.81 8.11 8.81
C VAL A 32 -25.56 7.29 8.44
N TYR A 33 -24.43 7.53 9.09
CA TYR A 33 -23.18 6.83 8.81
C TYR A 33 -22.98 5.53 9.59
N LYS A 34 -23.85 5.23 10.55
CA LYS A 34 -23.76 4.01 11.37
C LYS A 34 -24.33 2.80 10.62
N PRO A 35 -23.75 1.60 10.84
CA PRO A 35 -24.38 0.35 10.43
C PRO A 35 -25.74 0.18 11.13
N THR A 36 -26.70 -0.31 10.40
CA THR A 36 -28.09 -0.49 10.91
C THR A 36 -28.33 -1.92 11.39
N GLY A 37 -27.45 -2.87 11.02
CA GLY A 37 -27.65 -4.30 11.25
C GLY A 37 -28.71 -4.96 10.35
N ASN A 38 -29.34 -4.18 9.48
CA ASN A 38 -30.46 -4.64 8.63
C ASN A 38 -30.35 -4.07 7.22
N ALA A 39 -29.53 -4.69 6.38
CA ALA A 39 -29.37 -4.31 4.99
C ALA A 39 -29.73 -5.43 4.02
N PRO A 40 -30.55 -5.17 2.98
CA PRO A 40 -31.07 -6.20 2.08
C PRO A 40 -29.98 -6.92 1.26
N LYS A 41 -28.84 -6.27 1.02
CA LYS A 41 -27.73 -6.82 0.24
C LYS A 41 -26.57 -7.36 1.08
N GLY A 42 -26.71 -7.36 2.42
CA GLY A 42 -25.64 -7.80 3.32
C GLY A 42 -24.70 -6.68 3.75
N ARG A 43 -23.49 -7.02 4.16
CA ARG A 43 -22.53 -6.11 4.79
C ARG A 43 -21.35 -5.80 3.87
N ARG A 44 -20.76 -4.61 4.07
CA ARG A 44 -19.49 -4.17 3.48
C ARG A 44 -18.65 -3.48 4.54
N TYR A 45 -17.39 -3.86 4.61
CA TYR A 45 -16.41 -3.24 5.48
C TYR A 45 -15.42 -2.44 4.62
N VAL A 46 -15.50 -1.11 4.72
CA VAL A 46 -14.58 -0.17 4.06
C VAL A 46 -13.67 0.40 5.12
N LEU A 47 -12.38 0.50 4.84
CA LEU A 47 -11.40 0.98 5.80
C LEU A 47 -10.31 1.79 5.10
N ASP A 48 -10.05 2.99 5.61
CA ASP A 48 -8.87 3.77 5.29
C ASP A 48 -7.76 3.46 6.29
N MET A 49 -6.49 3.51 5.83
CA MET A 49 -5.36 3.45 6.77
C MET A 49 -5.47 4.59 7.76
N PHE A 50 -5.50 4.26 9.05
CA PHE A 50 -5.71 5.28 10.07
C PHE A 50 -4.50 6.21 10.21
N PRO A 51 -4.73 7.52 10.52
CA PRO A 51 -3.70 8.52 10.54
C PRO A 51 -2.86 8.46 11.82
N TYR A 52 -1.64 9.03 11.74
CA TYR A 52 -0.84 9.39 12.90
C TYR A 52 -1.26 10.77 13.41
N PRO A 53 -1.39 10.99 14.74
CA PRO A 53 -1.74 12.30 15.30
C PRO A 53 -0.52 13.23 15.38
N SER A 54 0.11 13.54 14.25
CA SER A 54 1.35 14.33 14.14
C SER A 54 1.14 15.80 13.81
N GLY A 55 -0.07 16.31 13.96
CA GLY A 55 -0.54 17.65 13.63
C GLY A 55 -1.94 17.59 13.06
N ASP A 56 -2.43 18.63 12.41
CA ASP A 56 -3.71 18.62 11.71
C ASP A 56 -3.60 17.87 10.37
N LEU A 57 -4.76 17.62 9.73
CA LEU A 57 -4.86 16.95 8.44
C LEU A 57 -4.18 17.78 7.34
N HIS A 58 -3.54 17.09 6.41
CA HIS A 58 -2.96 17.66 5.20
C HIS A 58 -3.64 17.11 3.93
N MET A 59 -3.27 17.64 2.77
CA MET A 59 -3.91 17.29 1.49
C MET A 59 -3.84 15.81 1.15
N GLY A 60 -2.76 15.09 1.54
CA GLY A 60 -2.69 13.64 1.35
C GLY A 60 -3.73 12.85 2.16
N HIS A 61 -4.04 13.29 3.39
CA HIS A 61 -5.17 12.73 4.13
C HIS A 61 -6.50 13.01 3.41
N ALA A 62 -6.67 14.25 2.89
CA ALA A 62 -7.88 14.62 2.18
C ALA A 62 -8.16 13.71 0.97
N GLU A 63 -7.12 13.32 0.23
CA GLU A 63 -7.23 12.42 -0.91
C GLU A 63 -7.62 11.00 -0.48
N ALA A 64 -6.82 10.38 0.38
CA ALA A 64 -7.04 9.00 0.82
C ALA A 64 -8.45 8.81 1.40
N PHE A 65 -8.84 9.67 2.34
CA PHE A 65 -10.13 9.58 2.99
C PHE A 65 -11.32 9.96 2.09
N ALA A 66 -11.14 10.83 1.09
CA ALA A 66 -12.21 11.09 0.11
C ALA A 66 -12.45 9.87 -0.79
N ILE A 67 -11.40 9.13 -1.15
CA ILE A 67 -11.49 7.89 -1.94
C ILE A 67 -12.21 6.80 -1.15
N GLY A 68 -11.82 6.56 0.10
CA GLY A 68 -12.49 5.58 0.97
C GLY A 68 -13.94 5.94 1.26
N ASP A 69 -14.20 7.21 1.54
CA ASP A 69 -15.54 7.74 1.77
C ASP A 69 -16.47 7.55 0.54
N MET A 70 -15.94 7.75 -0.66
CA MET A 70 -16.71 7.53 -1.90
C MET A 70 -17.12 6.06 -2.06
N ASN A 71 -16.24 5.11 -1.74
CA ASN A 71 -16.58 3.68 -1.71
C ASN A 71 -17.66 3.37 -0.66
N ALA A 72 -17.51 3.89 0.56
CA ALA A 72 -18.46 3.66 1.64
C ALA A 72 -19.85 4.20 1.32
N ARG A 73 -19.94 5.40 0.77
CA ARG A 73 -21.20 6.03 0.32
C ARG A 73 -21.85 5.24 -0.81
N TYR A 74 -21.07 4.81 -1.80
CA TYR A 74 -21.58 4.02 -2.91
C TYR A 74 -22.16 2.69 -2.44
N TYR A 75 -21.45 1.94 -1.61
CA TYR A 75 -21.99 0.68 -1.07
C TYR A 75 -23.26 0.89 -0.26
N LYS A 76 -23.35 1.98 0.52
CA LYS A 76 -24.55 2.30 1.28
C LYS A 76 -25.73 2.61 0.38
N GLN A 77 -25.55 3.43 -0.66
CA GLN A 77 -26.57 3.68 -1.68
C GLN A 77 -26.99 2.42 -2.42
N CYS A 78 -26.07 1.47 -2.63
CA CYS A 78 -26.37 0.16 -3.21
C CYS A 78 -27.20 -0.74 -2.30
N GLY A 79 -27.44 -0.35 -1.04
CA GLY A 79 -28.28 -1.09 -0.09
C GLY A 79 -27.50 -2.07 0.79
N TYR A 80 -26.20 -1.92 0.90
CA TYR A 80 -25.37 -2.63 1.87
C TYR A 80 -25.40 -1.95 3.25
N ASP A 81 -25.22 -2.74 4.29
CA ASP A 81 -24.87 -2.24 5.62
C ASP A 81 -23.36 -2.01 5.66
N VAL A 82 -22.94 -0.76 5.85
CA VAL A 82 -21.54 -0.37 5.69
C VAL A 82 -20.91 -0.07 7.04
N LEU A 83 -19.81 -0.76 7.35
CA LEU A 83 -18.89 -0.42 8.42
C LEU A 83 -17.76 0.39 7.82
N HIS A 84 -17.66 1.67 8.23
CA HIS A 84 -16.55 2.58 7.89
C HIS A 84 -16.12 3.27 9.18
N PRO A 85 -15.19 2.68 9.95
CA PRO A 85 -14.73 3.19 11.23
C PRO A 85 -13.58 4.18 11.06
N ILE A 86 -13.26 4.88 12.16
CA ILE A 86 -12.10 5.78 12.26
C ILE A 86 -11.37 5.60 13.57
N GLY A 87 -10.07 5.86 13.58
CA GLY A 87 -9.21 5.83 14.74
C GLY A 87 -7.84 6.40 14.43
N TRP A 88 -6.90 6.25 15.37
CA TRP A 88 -5.56 6.78 15.25
C TRP A 88 -4.51 5.77 15.67
N ASP A 89 -3.46 5.64 14.86
CA ASP A 89 -2.19 5.04 15.28
C ASP A 89 -1.44 6.08 16.12
N SER A 90 -1.63 5.99 17.43
CA SER A 90 -1.38 7.12 18.32
C SER A 90 -0.10 6.98 19.16
N PHE A 91 0.62 5.86 19.03
CA PHE A 91 1.98 5.72 19.52
C PHE A 91 3.02 6.29 18.55
N GLY A 92 4.25 6.40 18.97
CA GLY A 92 5.39 6.68 18.11
C GLY A 92 6.18 7.94 18.44
N LEU A 93 7.25 8.09 17.68
CA LEU A 93 8.32 9.07 17.86
C LEU A 93 7.89 10.53 17.76
N PRO A 94 6.97 10.95 16.87
CA PRO A 94 6.60 12.37 16.77
C PRO A 94 6.04 12.96 18.06
N ALA A 95 5.19 12.20 18.76
CA ALA A 95 4.62 12.62 20.05
C ALA A 95 5.68 12.72 21.15
N GLU A 96 6.59 11.74 21.20
CA GLU A 96 7.68 11.72 22.16
C GLU A 96 8.66 12.88 21.95
N ASN A 97 9.06 13.16 20.72
CA ASN A 97 9.93 14.27 20.38
C ASN A 97 9.28 15.63 20.71
N ALA A 98 7.98 15.77 20.47
CA ALA A 98 7.22 16.96 20.86
C ALA A 98 7.17 17.11 22.40
N ALA A 99 6.96 16.02 23.14
CA ALA A 99 6.95 16.03 24.60
C ALA A 99 8.32 16.41 25.18
N ILE A 100 9.40 15.87 24.65
CA ILE A 100 10.78 16.22 25.05
C ILE A 100 10.99 17.73 24.85
N LYS A 101 10.67 18.25 23.67
CA LYS A 101 10.84 19.66 23.30
C LYS A 101 10.02 20.61 24.20
N ASN A 102 8.80 20.21 24.58
CA ASN A 102 7.85 21.06 25.30
C ASN A 102 7.84 20.81 26.82
N GLY A 103 8.63 19.87 27.33
CA GLY A 103 8.67 19.51 28.74
C GLY A 103 7.38 18.83 29.25
N THR A 104 6.62 18.18 28.38
CA THR A 104 5.31 17.58 28.67
C THR A 104 5.34 16.06 28.61
N HIS A 105 4.20 15.40 28.78
CA HIS A 105 4.01 13.98 28.52
C HIS A 105 3.50 13.75 27.10
N PRO A 106 3.93 12.70 26.36
CA PRO A 106 3.51 12.44 24.98
C PRO A 106 2.00 12.31 24.81
N LYS A 107 1.30 11.76 25.79
CA LYS A 107 -0.15 11.62 25.84
C LYS A 107 -0.87 12.96 25.60
N GLU A 108 -0.43 14.02 26.28
CA GLU A 108 -1.06 15.35 26.19
C GLU A 108 -1.03 15.88 24.75
N TRP A 109 0.10 15.76 24.08
CA TRP A 109 0.28 16.18 22.70
C TRP A 109 -0.51 15.31 21.72
N THR A 110 -0.45 13.97 21.91
CA THR A 110 -1.15 12.99 21.10
C THR A 110 -2.65 13.24 21.07
N TYR A 111 -3.29 13.28 22.23
CA TYR A 111 -4.76 13.43 22.32
C TYR A 111 -5.24 14.80 21.87
N LYS A 112 -4.47 15.87 22.09
CA LYS A 112 -4.76 17.19 21.51
C LYS A 112 -4.80 17.14 19.97
N ASN A 113 -3.84 16.49 19.35
CA ASN A 113 -3.82 16.37 17.89
C ASN A 113 -4.95 15.46 17.36
N ILE A 114 -5.27 14.38 18.08
CA ILE A 114 -6.41 13.53 17.75
C ILE A 114 -7.70 14.34 17.74
N ASP A 115 -7.95 15.17 18.74
CA ASP A 115 -9.15 15.99 18.80
C ASP A 115 -9.19 17.03 17.67
N THR A 116 -8.05 17.64 17.34
CA THR A 116 -7.94 18.55 16.20
C THR A 116 -8.26 17.83 14.88
N GLN A 117 -7.66 16.68 14.63
CA GLN A 117 -7.91 15.89 13.42
C GLN A 117 -9.35 15.39 13.37
N ALA A 118 -9.93 14.98 14.51
CA ALA A 118 -11.33 14.54 14.56
C ALA A 118 -12.29 15.63 14.10
N GLU A 119 -12.10 16.88 14.54
CA GLU A 119 -12.91 18.01 14.08
C GLU A 119 -12.67 18.31 12.59
N SER A 120 -11.44 18.20 12.11
CA SER A 120 -11.12 18.37 10.69
C SER A 120 -11.80 17.28 9.82
N PHE A 121 -11.80 16.01 10.26
CA PHE A 121 -12.52 14.92 9.56
C PHE A 121 -14.03 15.13 9.55
N LYS A 122 -14.63 15.55 10.67
CA LYS A 122 -16.06 15.87 10.73
C LYS A 122 -16.41 17.01 9.78
N ARG A 123 -15.58 18.06 9.76
CA ARG A 123 -15.74 19.18 8.82
C ARG A 123 -15.63 18.71 7.37
N TYR A 124 -14.64 17.84 7.07
CA TYR A 124 -14.40 17.28 5.74
C TYR A 124 -15.52 16.31 5.29
N ALA A 125 -16.50 16.05 6.15
CA ALA A 125 -17.68 15.24 5.91
C ALA A 125 -17.40 13.78 5.53
N ILE A 126 -16.39 13.16 6.16
CA ILE A 126 -16.14 11.74 5.98
C ILE A 126 -17.24 10.93 6.68
N ALA A 127 -17.88 10.01 5.96
CA ALA A 127 -19.01 9.20 6.42
C ALA A 127 -18.53 8.01 7.27
N VAL A 128 -18.04 8.29 8.48
CA VAL A 128 -17.51 7.28 9.39
C VAL A 128 -18.41 7.05 10.60
N ASP A 129 -18.36 5.86 11.16
CA ASP A 129 -19.00 5.51 12.43
C ASP A 129 -18.12 5.94 13.62
N TRP A 130 -18.39 7.15 14.14
CA TRP A 130 -17.65 7.73 15.27
C TRP A 130 -17.79 6.94 16.59
N ASP A 131 -18.80 6.10 16.75
CA ASP A 131 -18.98 5.29 17.95
C ASP A 131 -17.97 4.14 18.02
N ARG A 132 -17.32 3.82 16.91
CA ARG A 132 -16.26 2.81 16.81
C ARG A 132 -14.85 3.37 16.87
N ARG A 133 -14.72 4.66 17.21
CA ARG A 133 -13.42 5.33 17.36
C ARG A 133 -12.53 4.58 18.35
N LEU A 134 -11.26 4.39 17.97
CA LEU A 134 -10.22 3.81 18.82
C LEU A 134 -8.88 4.56 18.63
N HIS A 135 -8.00 4.41 19.62
CA HIS A 135 -6.63 4.90 19.58
C HIS A 135 -5.71 3.78 20.04
N THR A 136 -4.60 3.55 19.33
CA THR A 136 -3.68 2.47 19.69
C THR A 136 -3.00 2.68 21.04
N SER A 137 -2.87 3.94 21.51
CA SER A 137 -2.30 4.30 22.81
C SER A 137 -3.29 4.20 23.98
N ASP A 138 -4.55 3.84 23.77
CA ASP A 138 -5.49 3.58 24.84
C ASP A 138 -5.16 2.26 25.54
N PRO A 139 -5.13 2.19 26.88
CA PRO A 139 -4.88 0.95 27.62
C PRO A 139 -5.80 -0.21 27.22
N GLU A 140 -7.05 0.08 26.91
CA GLU A 140 -8.06 -0.89 26.46
C GLU A 140 -7.71 -1.48 25.08
N TYR A 141 -6.92 -0.77 24.27
CA TYR A 141 -6.43 -1.26 23.00
C TYR A 141 -5.12 -2.04 23.18
N TYR A 142 -4.06 -1.41 23.70
CA TYR A 142 -2.75 -2.05 23.73
C TYR A 142 -2.64 -3.21 24.73
N LYS A 143 -3.57 -3.35 25.69
CA LYS A 143 -3.76 -4.58 26.45
C LYS A 143 -3.78 -5.81 25.53
N TRP A 144 -4.52 -5.70 24.42
CA TRP A 144 -4.69 -6.80 23.50
C TRP A 144 -3.52 -6.96 22.54
N THR A 145 -2.79 -5.89 22.23
CA THR A 145 -1.47 -6.00 21.55
C THR A 145 -0.50 -6.80 22.43
N GLN A 146 -0.45 -6.51 23.73
CA GLN A 146 0.38 -7.25 24.69
C GLN A 146 -0.06 -8.71 24.79
N TRP A 147 -1.36 -8.96 24.88
CA TRP A 147 -1.90 -10.31 24.92
C TRP A 147 -1.57 -11.10 23.64
N LEU A 148 -1.68 -10.48 22.46
CA LEU A 148 -1.28 -11.11 21.19
C LEU A 148 0.21 -11.43 21.16
N PHE A 149 1.07 -10.54 21.66
CA PHE A 149 2.50 -10.84 21.82
C PHE A 149 2.72 -12.10 22.66
N GLU A 150 2.02 -12.25 23.78
CA GLU A 150 2.11 -13.44 24.62
C GLU A 150 1.64 -14.72 23.91
N GLN A 151 0.57 -14.63 23.10
CA GLN A 151 0.14 -15.78 22.30
C GLN A 151 1.19 -16.16 21.24
N PHE A 152 1.83 -15.18 20.60
CA PHE A 152 2.94 -15.40 19.67
C PHE A 152 4.14 -16.04 20.39
N TYR A 153 4.47 -15.56 21.59
CA TYR A 153 5.53 -16.15 22.41
C TYR A 153 5.23 -17.61 22.78
N LYS A 154 4.02 -17.90 23.24
CA LYS A 154 3.56 -19.26 23.56
C LYS A 154 3.61 -20.21 22.36
N LYS A 155 3.44 -19.71 21.14
CA LYS A 155 3.62 -20.45 19.87
C LYS A 155 5.07 -20.57 19.42
N GLY A 156 6.03 -19.95 20.11
CA GLY A 156 7.43 -19.89 19.69
C GLY A 156 7.69 -18.95 18.51
N LEU A 157 6.74 -18.06 18.19
CA LEU A 157 6.86 -17.06 17.13
C LEU A 157 7.50 -15.75 17.61
N ALA A 158 7.51 -15.49 18.92
CA ALA A 158 8.25 -14.38 19.52
C ALA A 158 9.46 -14.93 20.26
N TYR A 159 10.64 -14.36 20.02
CA TYR A 159 11.89 -14.79 20.64
C TYR A 159 12.88 -13.63 20.74
N ARG A 160 13.90 -13.79 21.57
CA ARG A 160 14.93 -12.79 21.83
C ARG A 160 16.31 -13.32 21.48
N LYS A 161 17.15 -12.50 20.85
CA LYS A 161 18.56 -12.86 20.55
C LYS A 161 19.45 -11.64 20.49
N ASP A 162 20.75 -11.87 20.68
CA ASP A 162 21.80 -10.92 20.35
C ASP A 162 21.98 -10.83 18.85
N SER A 163 21.97 -9.63 18.31
CA SER A 163 22.18 -9.41 16.87
C SER A 163 22.69 -8.02 16.56
N MET A 164 23.37 -7.90 15.43
CA MET A 164 23.71 -6.62 14.84
C MET A 164 22.45 -5.99 14.23
N VAL A 165 22.00 -4.89 14.80
CA VAL A 165 20.78 -4.18 14.40
C VAL A 165 21.10 -2.85 13.76
N ASN A 166 20.15 -2.38 12.91
CA ASN A 166 20.22 -1.04 12.36
C ASN A 166 19.89 -0.03 13.46
N TRP A 167 20.79 0.91 13.69
CA TRP A 167 20.67 1.93 14.72
C TRP A 167 20.62 3.33 14.12
N CYS A 168 19.57 4.09 14.45
CA CYS A 168 19.49 5.50 14.10
C CYS A 168 20.20 6.33 15.19
N PRO A 169 21.37 6.96 14.91
CA PRO A 169 22.10 7.71 15.95
C PRO A 169 21.40 9.02 16.33
N LYS A 170 20.53 9.58 15.48
CA LYS A 170 19.75 10.78 15.80
C LYS A 170 18.55 10.47 16.66
N ASP A 171 17.75 9.46 16.28
CA ASP A 171 16.55 9.06 17.03
C ASP A 171 16.90 8.13 18.21
N GLN A 172 18.14 7.65 18.29
CA GLN A 172 18.68 6.76 19.32
C GLN A 172 17.79 5.53 19.54
N THR A 173 17.39 4.87 18.47
CA THR A 173 16.54 3.68 18.50
C THR A 173 16.94 2.72 17.40
N VAL A 174 16.54 1.46 17.57
CA VAL A 174 16.65 0.41 16.57
C VAL A 174 15.62 0.61 15.47
N LEU A 175 15.99 0.24 14.24
CA LEU A 175 15.12 0.24 13.07
C LEU A 175 15.01 -1.19 12.52
N ALA A 176 13.81 -1.59 12.12
CA ALA A 176 13.62 -2.77 11.30
C ALA A 176 14.30 -2.58 9.92
N ASN A 177 14.61 -3.66 9.21
CA ASN A 177 15.26 -3.56 7.89
C ASN A 177 14.42 -2.75 6.89
N GLU A 178 13.11 -2.88 6.98
CA GLU A 178 12.10 -2.20 6.16
C GLU A 178 12.10 -0.68 6.39
N GLN A 179 12.59 -0.22 7.53
CA GLN A 179 12.66 1.20 7.93
C GLN A 179 13.98 1.86 7.54
N VAL A 180 14.83 1.14 6.80
CA VAL A 180 16.10 1.67 6.29
C VAL A 180 15.99 1.83 4.77
N VAL A 181 16.02 3.08 4.31
CA VAL A 181 15.90 3.42 2.89
C VAL A 181 17.22 4.03 2.42
N ASN A 182 17.88 3.40 1.45
CA ASN A 182 19.18 3.84 0.92
C ASN A 182 20.25 4.06 2.02
N GLY A 183 20.29 3.18 3.03
CA GLY A 183 21.24 3.29 4.15
C GLY A 183 20.92 4.38 5.17
N ALA A 184 19.75 5.01 5.07
CA ALA A 184 19.31 6.07 5.97
C ALA A 184 17.99 5.71 6.67
N CYS A 185 17.77 6.30 7.83
CA CYS A 185 16.49 6.21 8.56
C CYS A 185 15.37 6.82 7.72
N GLU A 186 14.29 6.08 7.46
CA GLU A 186 13.12 6.53 6.69
C GLU A 186 12.49 7.83 7.22
N ARG A 187 12.59 8.07 8.53
CA ARG A 187 11.97 9.21 9.21
C ARG A 187 12.83 10.48 9.23
N CYS A 188 14.11 10.33 9.58
CA CYS A 188 14.95 11.49 9.85
C CYS A 188 16.07 11.68 8.82
N GLY A 189 16.24 10.78 7.87
CA GLY A 189 17.25 10.83 6.81
C GLY A 189 18.70 10.65 7.28
N THR A 190 18.91 10.34 8.59
CA THR A 190 20.26 10.16 9.14
C THR A 190 20.80 8.78 8.73
N THR A 191 22.06 8.73 8.32
CA THR A 191 22.76 7.48 7.99
C THR A 191 22.70 6.53 9.19
N VAL A 192 22.25 5.31 8.92
CA VAL A 192 22.09 4.24 9.92
C VAL A 192 23.45 3.62 10.22
N THR A 193 23.66 3.25 11.48
CA THR A 193 24.85 2.52 11.93
C THR A 193 24.46 1.13 12.43
N LYS A 194 25.42 0.22 12.58
CA LYS A 194 25.19 -1.10 13.18
C LYS A 194 25.53 -1.07 14.66
N LYS A 195 24.71 -1.74 15.47
CA LYS A 195 24.92 -1.88 16.93
C LYS A 195 24.55 -3.30 17.36
N SER A 196 25.36 -3.93 18.19
CA SER A 196 25.02 -5.24 18.78
C SER A 196 24.11 -5.04 20.00
N LEU A 197 22.90 -5.59 19.94
CA LEU A 197 21.92 -5.52 21.01
C LEU A 197 21.13 -6.82 21.12
N ASN A 198 20.67 -7.14 22.31
CA ASN A 198 19.74 -8.26 22.55
C ASN A 198 18.30 -7.76 22.36
N GLN A 199 17.59 -8.30 21.36
CA GLN A 199 16.33 -7.72 20.87
C GLN A 199 15.27 -8.81 20.63
N TRP A 200 14.00 -8.39 20.68
CA TRP A 200 12.85 -9.22 20.36
C TRP A 200 12.56 -9.25 18.88
N TYR A 201 12.13 -10.42 18.40
CA TYR A 201 11.75 -10.68 17.01
C TYR A 201 10.44 -11.46 16.93
N PHE A 202 9.66 -11.22 15.87
CA PHE A 202 8.65 -12.16 15.39
C PHE A 202 9.17 -12.98 14.21
N LYS A 203 8.93 -14.31 14.25
CA LYS A 203 9.30 -15.23 13.18
C LYS A 203 8.36 -15.13 11.97
N ILE A 204 8.37 -14.00 11.30
CA ILE A 204 7.61 -13.83 10.04
C ILE A 204 8.11 -14.78 8.96
N THR A 205 9.38 -15.22 9.04
CA THR A 205 9.98 -16.16 8.10
C THR A 205 9.31 -17.53 8.12
N ASP A 206 8.73 -17.95 9.23
CA ASP A 206 7.96 -19.20 9.33
C ASP A 206 6.70 -19.18 8.46
N TYR A 207 6.23 -17.99 8.08
CA TYR A 207 5.07 -17.76 7.21
C TYR A 207 5.45 -17.33 5.78
N ALA A 208 6.75 -17.26 5.44
CA ALA A 208 7.21 -16.71 4.15
C ALA A 208 6.58 -17.43 2.95
N GLN A 209 6.53 -18.75 2.94
CA GLN A 209 5.91 -19.51 1.85
C GLN A 209 4.41 -19.25 1.78
N GLN A 210 3.72 -19.28 2.92
CA GLN A 210 2.28 -19.06 2.95
C GLN A 210 1.91 -17.62 2.53
N LEU A 211 2.75 -16.62 2.88
CA LEU A 211 2.57 -15.26 2.41
C LEU A 211 2.67 -15.15 0.88
N LEU A 212 3.50 -15.99 0.24
CA LEU A 212 3.59 -16.05 -1.23
C LEU A 212 2.41 -16.81 -1.85
N ASP A 213 2.09 -18.00 -1.34
CA ASP A 213 1.04 -18.85 -1.90
C ASP A 213 -0.33 -18.16 -1.84
N ASP A 214 -0.64 -17.53 -0.72
CA ASP A 214 -1.91 -16.84 -0.52
C ASP A 214 -2.04 -15.55 -1.35
N MET A 215 -1.00 -15.08 -2.05
CA MET A 215 -1.11 -13.95 -3.01
C MET A 215 -2.06 -14.26 -4.15
N GLU A 216 -2.25 -15.53 -4.53
CA GLU A 216 -3.21 -15.93 -5.55
C GLU A 216 -4.62 -15.40 -5.25
N GLN A 217 -5.02 -15.34 -3.97
CA GLN A 217 -6.31 -14.81 -3.54
C GLN A 217 -6.45 -13.29 -3.75
N LEU A 218 -5.32 -12.59 -3.85
CA LEU A 218 -5.23 -11.13 -3.94
C LEU A 218 -5.07 -10.65 -5.40
N GLU A 219 -4.71 -11.54 -6.33
CA GLU A 219 -4.54 -11.20 -7.74
C GLU A 219 -5.84 -10.64 -8.34
N GLY A 220 -5.70 -9.55 -9.11
CA GLY A 220 -6.83 -8.81 -9.68
C GLY A 220 -7.64 -7.96 -8.69
N LYS A 221 -7.32 -8.00 -7.38
CA LYS A 221 -7.99 -7.24 -6.32
C LYS A 221 -7.05 -6.28 -5.59
N TRP A 222 -5.77 -6.61 -5.58
CA TRP A 222 -4.70 -5.76 -5.10
C TRP A 222 -3.90 -5.24 -6.29
N PRO A 223 -3.31 -4.02 -6.20
CA PRO A 223 -2.43 -3.51 -7.24
C PRO A 223 -1.25 -4.46 -7.48
N GLU A 224 -0.98 -4.81 -8.72
CA GLU A 224 0.12 -5.72 -9.09
C GLU A 224 1.49 -5.23 -8.57
N ARG A 225 1.67 -3.90 -8.54
CA ARG A 225 2.87 -3.27 -7.99
C ARG A 225 3.11 -3.69 -6.52
N VAL A 226 2.06 -3.73 -5.70
CA VAL A 226 2.16 -4.13 -4.27
C VAL A 226 2.53 -5.60 -4.15
N LEU A 227 1.88 -6.47 -4.93
CA LEU A 227 2.17 -7.91 -4.94
C LEU A 227 3.61 -8.17 -5.39
N LEU A 228 4.07 -7.48 -6.42
CA LEU A 228 5.45 -7.59 -6.91
C LEU A 228 6.46 -7.12 -5.85
N MET A 229 6.19 -5.99 -5.18
CA MET A 229 7.05 -5.51 -4.08
C MET A 229 7.15 -6.54 -2.95
N GLN A 230 6.04 -7.17 -2.55
CA GLN A 230 6.05 -8.21 -1.51
C GLN A 230 6.76 -9.48 -1.98
N ARG A 231 6.50 -9.96 -3.20
CA ARG A 231 7.23 -11.11 -3.77
C ARG A 231 8.73 -10.88 -3.76
N ASN A 232 9.16 -9.71 -4.22
CA ASN A 232 10.57 -9.35 -4.25
C ASN A 232 11.17 -9.20 -2.84
N TRP A 233 10.41 -8.69 -1.88
CA TRP A 233 10.86 -8.53 -0.49
C TRP A 233 11.00 -9.88 0.21
N ILE A 234 10.03 -10.77 0.08
CA ILE A 234 10.08 -12.14 0.60
C ILE A 234 11.23 -12.89 -0.08
N GLY A 235 11.41 -12.71 -1.39
CA GLY A 235 12.57 -13.16 -2.12
C GLY A 235 12.84 -14.64 -2.00
N ARG A 236 11.86 -15.50 -2.36
CA ARG A 236 12.01 -16.95 -2.39
C ARG A 236 13.05 -17.34 -3.42
N SER A 237 14.04 -18.10 -3.00
CA SER A 237 15.09 -18.67 -3.86
C SER A 237 15.14 -20.18 -3.67
N GLU A 238 15.12 -20.89 -4.77
CA GLU A 238 15.23 -22.35 -4.82
C GLU A 238 16.60 -22.73 -5.36
N GLY A 239 17.26 -23.68 -4.70
CA GLY A 239 18.62 -24.07 -5.05
C GLY A 239 19.10 -25.24 -4.22
N ALA A 240 20.38 -25.30 -3.98
CA ALA A 240 20.99 -26.32 -3.14
C ALA A 240 21.90 -25.69 -2.07
N GLU A 241 21.88 -26.30 -0.89
CA GLU A 241 22.89 -26.08 0.13
C GLU A 241 24.00 -27.13 -0.07
N VAL A 242 25.23 -26.66 -0.27
CA VAL A 242 26.38 -27.53 -0.61
C VAL A 242 27.45 -27.36 0.44
N ARG A 243 27.89 -28.47 1.02
CA ARG A 243 28.95 -28.50 2.02
C ARG A 243 30.31 -28.60 1.35
N PHE A 244 31.21 -27.70 1.71
CA PHE A 244 32.61 -27.70 1.35
C PHE A 244 33.46 -28.03 2.56
N GLU A 245 34.57 -28.73 2.34
CA GLU A 245 35.56 -29.05 3.37
C GLU A 245 36.82 -28.23 3.13
N ILE A 246 37.31 -27.54 4.17
CA ILE A 246 38.62 -26.88 4.18
C ILE A 246 39.66 -27.88 4.64
N GLU A 247 40.71 -28.05 3.82
CA GLU A 247 41.77 -29.00 4.15
C GLU A 247 42.48 -28.66 5.46
N ALA A 248 42.85 -29.71 6.24
CA ALA A 248 43.70 -29.55 7.39
C ALA A 248 45.11 -29.09 6.98
N THR A 249 45.76 -28.31 7.83
CA THR A 249 47.15 -27.93 7.72
C THR A 249 47.89 -28.45 8.97
N GLU A 250 49.21 -28.28 9.00
CA GLU A 250 49.97 -28.63 10.23
C GLU A 250 49.57 -27.76 11.43
N ALA A 251 49.06 -26.53 11.18
CA ALA A 251 48.70 -25.56 12.21
C ALA A 251 47.21 -25.59 12.60
N GLN A 252 46.34 -26.09 11.70
CA GLN A 252 44.87 -25.98 11.89
C GLN A 252 44.17 -27.26 11.40
N PRO A 253 43.09 -27.72 12.09
CA PRO A 253 42.32 -28.88 11.67
C PRO A 253 41.51 -28.60 10.37
N ALA A 254 40.96 -29.66 9.82
CA ALA A 254 39.97 -29.57 8.78
C ALA A 254 38.70 -28.89 9.35
N GLU A 255 38.07 -28.06 8.54
CA GLU A 255 36.80 -27.35 8.87
C GLU A 255 35.80 -27.58 7.74
N SER A 256 34.52 -27.44 8.03
CA SER A 256 33.49 -27.53 7.01
C SER A 256 32.54 -26.33 7.10
N PHE A 257 32.01 -25.93 5.97
CA PHE A 257 31.03 -24.89 5.87
C PHE A 257 30.04 -25.21 4.75
N THR A 258 28.88 -24.56 4.76
CA THR A 258 27.89 -24.72 3.73
C THR A 258 27.74 -23.44 2.91
N VAL A 259 27.40 -23.60 1.63
CA VAL A 259 27.10 -22.53 0.70
C VAL A 259 25.72 -22.79 0.12
N PHE A 260 24.85 -21.80 0.12
CA PHE A 260 23.63 -21.86 -0.66
C PHE A 260 23.86 -21.27 -2.05
N THR A 261 23.41 -22.00 -3.08
CA THR A 261 23.46 -21.54 -4.45
C THR A 261 22.17 -21.84 -5.19
N THR A 262 21.67 -20.88 -5.97
CA THR A 262 20.56 -21.10 -6.93
C THR A 262 21.04 -21.78 -8.22
N ARG A 263 22.38 -21.92 -8.38
CA ARG A 263 23.03 -22.45 -9.56
C ARG A 263 23.96 -23.64 -9.21
N PRO A 264 23.44 -24.73 -8.62
CA PRO A 264 24.25 -25.90 -8.36
C PRO A 264 24.84 -26.55 -9.62
N ASP A 265 24.22 -26.33 -10.79
CA ASP A 265 24.69 -26.70 -12.11
C ASP A 265 26.10 -26.15 -12.42
N THR A 266 26.44 -24.98 -11.84
CA THR A 266 27.73 -24.33 -12.08
C THR A 266 28.86 -24.75 -11.11
N LEU A 267 28.66 -25.74 -10.23
CA LEU A 267 29.65 -26.23 -9.28
C LEU A 267 30.99 -26.61 -9.94
N TYR A 268 30.94 -27.20 -11.13
CA TYR A 268 32.17 -27.54 -11.87
C TYR A 268 32.96 -26.32 -12.35
N GLY A 269 32.31 -25.15 -12.45
CA GLY A 269 32.92 -23.85 -12.81
C GLY A 269 33.37 -23.04 -11.61
N SER A 270 33.17 -23.52 -10.39
CA SER A 270 33.64 -22.84 -9.18
C SER A 270 35.18 -22.91 -9.09
N THR A 271 35.80 -21.74 -9.03
CA THR A 271 37.29 -21.65 -9.04
C THR A 271 37.86 -21.07 -7.74
N PHE A 272 37.05 -20.48 -6.90
CA PHE A 272 37.42 -20.07 -5.54
C PHE A 272 36.18 -19.99 -4.63
N ILE A 273 36.41 -19.83 -3.34
CA ILE A 273 35.42 -19.61 -2.31
C ILE A 273 35.63 -18.21 -1.75
N VAL A 274 34.51 -17.52 -1.42
CA VAL A 274 34.58 -16.23 -0.73
C VAL A 274 33.77 -16.31 0.57
N VAL A 275 34.39 -15.91 1.66
CA VAL A 275 33.73 -15.74 2.97
C VAL A 275 33.62 -14.26 3.32
N ALA A 276 32.59 -13.92 4.07
CA ALA A 276 32.44 -12.55 4.56
C ALA A 276 33.59 -12.19 5.50
N ALA A 277 34.34 -11.16 5.19
CA ALA A 277 35.55 -10.80 5.94
C ALA A 277 35.29 -10.45 7.41
N ASP A 278 34.09 -9.92 7.71
CA ASP A 278 33.63 -9.53 9.04
C ASP A 278 32.92 -10.65 9.81
N SER A 279 32.88 -11.87 9.26
CA SER A 279 32.29 -13.05 9.93
C SER A 279 33.25 -13.68 10.97
N ALA A 280 32.70 -14.28 12.02
CA ALA A 280 33.45 -15.10 12.96
C ALA A 280 34.09 -16.33 12.27
N PHE A 281 33.44 -16.81 11.19
CA PHE A 281 33.96 -17.93 10.43
C PHE A 281 35.28 -17.58 9.69
N ALA A 282 35.37 -16.37 9.11
CA ALA A 282 36.63 -15.92 8.50
C ALA A 282 37.77 -15.86 9.52
N GLU A 283 37.50 -15.44 10.77
CA GLU A 283 38.47 -15.42 11.86
C GLU A 283 38.91 -16.82 12.27
N GLN A 284 37.97 -17.76 12.30
CA GLN A 284 38.26 -19.18 12.66
C GLN A 284 39.14 -19.85 11.64
N ILE A 285 38.92 -19.59 10.32
CA ILE A 285 39.59 -20.35 9.26
C ILE A 285 40.86 -19.70 8.74
N VAL A 286 41.12 -18.43 8.98
CA VAL A 286 42.32 -17.72 8.48
C VAL A 286 43.58 -18.38 8.97
N ALA A 287 44.54 -18.61 8.08
CA ALA A 287 45.83 -19.15 8.46
C ALA A 287 46.57 -18.18 9.42
N PRO A 288 47.32 -18.68 10.42
CA PRO A 288 47.97 -17.82 11.41
C PRO A 288 48.82 -16.71 10.79
N GLU A 289 49.47 -16.99 9.65
CA GLU A 289 50.29 -16.02 8.93
C GLU A 289 49.46 -14.90 8.27
N GLN A 290 48.18 -15.13 8.05
CA GLN A 290 47.28 -14.17 7.42
C GLN A 290 46.35 -13.45 8.42
N ALA A 291 46.40 -13.80 9.72
CA ALA A 291 45.52 -13.27 10.73
C ALA A 291 45.59 -11.74 10.84
N GLN A 292 46.81 -11.17 10.83
CA GLN A 292 46.95 -9.70 10.88
C GLN A 292 46.41 -9.02 9.62
N ALA A 293 46.61 -9.62 8.44
CA ALA A 293 46.09 -9.07 7.18
C ALA A 293 44.53 -9.07 7.16
N LEU A 294 43.88 -10.08 7.80
CA LEU A 294 42.42 -10.08 7.95
C LEU A 294 41.93 -8.94 8.83
N GLU A 295 42.60 -8.68 9.95
CA GLU A 295 42.26 -7.60 10.85
C GLU A 295 42.42 -6.23 10.19
N ASP A 296 43.53 -6.01 9.51
CA ASP A 296 43.80 -4.80 8.76
C ASP A 296 42.75 -4.58 7.66
N TYR A 297 42.30 -5.64 6.98
CA TYR A 297 41.27 -5.58 5.97
C TYR A 297 39.88 -5.26 6.57
N ARG A 298 39.56 -5.87 7.72
CA ARG A 298 38.30 -5.56 8.46
C ARG A 298 38.19 -4.09 8.84
N GLU A 299 39.29 -3.50 9.33
CA GLU A 299 39.31 -2.07 9.65
C GLU A 299 39.10 -1.19 8.40
N GLN A 300 39.62 -1.59 7.24
CA GLN A 300 39.43 -0.86 5.97
C GLN A 300 37.94 -0.86 5.52
N ILE A 301 37.22 -1.96 5.70
CA ILE A 301 35.86 -2.12 5.22
C ILE A 301 34.81 -1.71 6.26
N LYS A 302 35.17 -1.45 7.50
CA LYS A 302 34.30 -1.16 8.65
C LYS A 302 33.35 0.01 8.43
N ALA A 303 33.78 1.02 7.68
CA ALA A 303 32.99 2.20 7.38
C ALA A 303 32.02 2.05 6.20
N LEU A 304 32.05 0.93 5.48
CA LEU A 304 31.23 0.70 4.30
C LEU A 304 29.83 0.22 4.68
N SER A 305 28.83 0.82 4.04
CA SER A 305 27.45 0.31 4.14
C SER A 305 27.27 -0.99 3.35
N ASP A 306 26.24 -1.79 3.70
CA ASP A 306 25.91 -3.01 2.95
C ASP A 306 25.59 -2.72 1.47
N ILE A 307 25.05 -1.53 1.18
CA ILE A 307 24.78 -1.06 -0.20
C ILE A 307 26.09 -0.80 -0.96
N ASP A 308 27.05 -0.12 -0.33
CA ASP A 308 28.35 0.16 -0.94
C ASP A 308 29.11 -1.14 -1.22
N ARG A 309 29.04 -2.10 -0.29
CA ARG A 309 29.67 -3.43 -0.43
C ARG A 309 29.11 -4.23 -1.61
N GLN A 310 27.80 -4.14 -1.85
CA GLN A 310 27.11 -4.86 -2.93
C GLN A 310 27.14 -4.13 -4.29
N SER A 311 27.64 -2.91 -4.35
CA SER A 311 27.69 -2.13 -5.59
C SER A 311 28.54 -2.84 -6.67
N SER A 312 27.97 -2.97 -7.86
CA SER A 312 28.66 -3.50 -9.04
C SER A 312 29.73 -2.54 -9.58
N GLU A 313 29.57 -1.24 -9.33
CA GLU A 313 30.49 -0.20 -9.83
C GLU A 313 31.76 -0.09 -8.99
N ARG A 314 31.74 -0.64 -7.77
CA ARG A 314 32.89 -0.58 -6.88
C ARG A 314 33.92 -1.64 -7.24
N GLU A 315 35.21 -1.23 -7.26
CA GLU A 315 36.32 -2.13 -7.41
C GLU A 315 36.30 -3.22 -6.32
N LYS A 316 36.41 -4.50 -6.71
CA LYS A 316 36.38 -5.62 -5.79
C LYS A 316 37.65 -5.64 -4.93
N THR A 317 37.51 -5.89 -3.63
CA THR A 317 38.61 -6.01 -2.68
C THR A 317 38.52 -7.34 -1.91
N GLY A 318 39.62 -7.81 -1.43
CA GLY A 318 39.67 -9.05 -0.66
C GLY A 318 41.10 -9.50 -0.34
N MET A 319 41.21 -10.51 0.49
CA MET A 319 42.48 -11.11 0.83
C MET A 319 42.41 -12.64 0.83
N PHE A 320 43.49 -13.29 0.44
CA PHE A 320 43.60 -14.76 0.54
C PHE A 320 43.76 -15.19 1.99
N THR A 321 42.93 -16.13 2.47
CA THR A 321 42.97 -16.59 3.87
C THR A 321 44.14 -17.55 4.19
N GLY A 322 44.88 -18.00 3.17
CA GLY A 322 45.89 -19.03 3.33
C GLY A 322 45.34 -20.48 3.30
N ARG A 323 44.04 -20.66 3.11
CA ARG A 323 43.37 -21.97 3.16
C ARG A 323 42.73 -22.33 1.81
N TYR A 324 42.45 -23.62 1.65
CA TYR A 324 41.83 -24.18 0.45
C TYR A 324 40.64 -25.06 0.86
N ALA A 325 39.54 -24.91 0.11
CA ALA A 325 38.37 -25.77 0.20
C ALA A 325 38.37 -26.82 -0.94
N ILE A 326 37.69 -27.92 -0.74
CA ILE A 326 37.54 -28.98 -1.74
C ILE A 326 36.17 -28.91 -2.38
N ASN A 327 36.13 -28.82 -3.70
CA ASN A 327 34.89 -28.91 -4.46
C ASN A 327 34.32 -30.34 -4.35
N PRO A 328 33.08 -30.52 -3.85
CA PRO A 328 32.54 -31.85 -3.55
C PRO A 328 32.22 -32.70 -4.78
N LEU A 329 32.07 -32.11 -6.00
CA LEU A 329 31.77 -32.89 -7.20
C LEU A 329 32.97 -33.31 -8.02
N ASN A 330 34.05 -32.49 -8.03
CA ASN A 330 35.22 -32.81 -8.87
C ASN A 330 36.55 -32.92 -8.08
N GLY A 331 36.52 -32.68 -6.76
CA GLY A 331 37.72 -32.75 -5.90
C GLY A 331 38.73 -31.62 -6.10
N ALA A 332 38.40 -30.58 -6.88
CA ALA A 332 39.30 -29.46 -7.13
C ALA A 332 39.58 -28.66 -5.84
N LYS A 333 40.81 -28.19 -5.70
CA LYS A 333 41.22 -27.29 -4.59
C LYS A 333 40.89 -25.84 -4.96
N LEU A 334 40.06 -25.22 -4.15
CA LEU A 334 39.56 -23.86 -4.32
C LEU A 334 40.20 -22.96 -3.25
N PRO A 335 40.95 -21.90 -3.61
CA PRO A 335 41.48 -20.97 -2.63
C PRO A 335 40.30 -20.24 -1.94
N VAL A 336 40.39 -20.07 -0.62
CA VAL A 336 39.38 -19.37 0.19
C VAL A 336 39.84 -17.94 0.40
N TRP A 337 39.02 -16.99 -0.04
CA TRP A 337 39.25 -15.56 0.09
C TRP A 337 38.28 -14.95 1.10
N ALA A 338 38.71 -13.91 1.84
CA ALA A 338 37.86 -13.07 2.62
C ALA A 338 37.61 -11.77 1.86
N SER A 339 36.35 -11.39 1.70
CA SER A 339 35.99 -10.18 0.97
C SER A 339 34.76 -9.49 1.55
N ASP A 340 34.56 -8.23 1.20
CA ASP A 340 33.44 -7.37 1.64
C ASP A 340 32.20 -7.47 0.76
N TYR A 341 32.26 -8.02 -0.45
CA TYR A 341 31.08 -8.18 -1.28
C TYR A 341 30.16 -9.37 -0.90
N VAL A 342 30.60 -10.19 0.05
CA VAL A 342 29.81 -11.21 0.73
C VAL A 342 29.43 -10.71 2.11
N LEU A 343 28.14 -10.76 2.45
CA LEU A 343 27.63 -10.29 3.74
C LEU A 343 27.55 -11.45 4.75
N ALA A 344 28.00 -11.22 5.97
CA ALA A 344 27.98 -12.24 7.05
C ALA A 344 26.56 -12.66 7.43
N ASP A 345 25.56 -11.75 7.27
CA ASP A 345 24.17 -11.98 7.63
C ASP A 345 23.33 -12.56 6.50
N TYR A 346 23.89 -12.79 5.32
CA TYR A 346 23.15 -13.30 4.15
C TYR A 346 23.58 -14.75 3.84
N GLY A 347 22.58 -15.65 3.84
CA GLY A 347 22.84 -17.08 3.66
C GLY A 347 23.74 -17.63 4.77
N THR A 348 24.82 -18.31 4.38
CA THR A 348 25.82 -18.89 5.28
C THR A 348 27.02 -17.98 5.52
N GLY A 349 27.05 -16.76 4.96
CA GLY A 349 28.18 -15.85 4.99
C GLY A 349 29.36 -16.33 4.10
N ALA A 350 29.11 -17.30 3.23
CA ALA A 350 30.09 -17.83 2.27
C ALA A 350 29.41 -18.08 0.91
N ILE A 351 30.15 -17.92 -0.16
CA ILE A 351 29.73 -18.24 -1.53
C ILE A 351 30.76 -19.10 -2.26
N MET A 352 30.30 -19.93 -3.16
CA MET A 352 31.14 -20.48 -4.21
C MET A 352 31.21 -19.46 -5.35
N ALA A 353 32.36 -19.08 -5.78
CA ALA A 353 32.55 -18.12 -6.85
C ALA A 353 32.67 -18.82 -8.20
N VAL A 354 31.89 -18.37 -9.15
CA VAL A 354 31.81 -18.90 -10.52
C VAL A 354 32.04 -17.78 -11.54
N PRO A 355 33.28 -17.40 -11.80
CA PRO A 355 33.65 -16.22 -12.59
C PRO A 355 33.05 -16.17 -13.99
N ALA A 356 32.89 -17.29 -14.64
CA ALA A 356 32.31 -17.32 -15.97
C ALA A 356 30.77 -16.97 -15.98
N HIS A 357 30.07 -17.07 -14.83
CA HIS A 357 28.60 -16.98 -14.77
C HIS A 357 28.06 -16.01 -13.71
N ASP A 358 28.92 -15.29 -13.01
CA ASP A 358 28.58 -14.15 -12.14
C ASP A 358 29.58 -13.01 -12.39
N GLN A 359 29.10 -11.83 -12.74
CA GLN A 359 29.96 -10.69 -13.09
C GLN A 359 30.82 -10.22 -11.90
N ARG A 360 30.32 -10.30 -10.68
CA ARG A 360 31.06 -9.90 -9.48
C ARG A 360 32.24 -10.81 -9.25
N ASP A 361 32.03 -12.11 -9.47
CA ASP A 361 33.06 -13.13 -9.35
C ASP A 361 34.09 -13.00 -10.49
N LEU A 362 33.64 -12.65 -11.70
CA LEU A 362 34.52 -12.40 -12.85
C LEU A 362 35.43 -11.20 -12.60
N ASP A 363 34.87 -10.10 -12.11
CA ASP A 363 35.62 -8.88 -11.79
C ASP A 363 36.68 -9.16 -10.69
N PHE A 364 36.31 -9.95 -9.67
CA PHE A 364 37.21 -10.39 -8.62
C PHE A 364 38.29 -11.31 -9.17
N ALA A 365 37.93 -12.33 -9.97
CA ALA A 365 38.86 -13.25 -10.55
C ALA A 365 39.93 -12.56 -11.45
N LYS A 366 39.47 -11.61 -12.28
CA LYS A 366 40.39 -10.79 -13.11
C LYS A 366 41.35 -9.97 -12.28
N LYS A 367 40.88 -9.37 -11.19
CA LYS A 367 41.69 -8.52 -10.33
C LYS A 367 42.78 -9.33 -9.62
N PHE A 368 42.47 -10.53 -9.18
CA PHE A 368 43.39 -11.39 -8.39
C PHE A 368 44.03 -12.53 -9.21
N ASP A 369 43.93 -12.48 -10.53
CA ASP A 369 44.50 -13.46 -11.48
C ASP A 369 44.06 -14.90 -11.14
N LEU A 370 42.76 -15.08 -10.84
CA LEU A 370 42.19 -16.40 -10.53
C LEU A 370 41.61 -17.06 -11.79
N PRO A 371 41.57 -18.39 -11.84
CA PRO A 371 41.06 -19.13 -12.99
C PRO A 371 39.58 -18.78 -13.31
N ILE A 372 39.27 -18.75 -14.60
CA ILE A 372 37.90 -18.61 -15.12
C ILE A 372 37.58 -19.86 -15.91
N VAL A 373 36.56 -20.61 -15.50
CA VAL A 373 36.16 -21.88 -16.15
C VAL A 373 34.72 -21.77 -16.62
N THR A 374 34.50 -21.74 -17.92
CA THR A 374 33.20 -21.70 -18.54
C THR A 374 32.55 -23.08 -18.54
N VAL A 375 31.35 -23.15 -17.93
CA VAL A 375 30.57 -24.39 -17.78
C VAL A 375 29.20 -24.34 -18.42
N LEU A 376 28.81 -23.19 -18.96
CA LEU A 376 27.55 -22.98 -19.66
C LEU A 376 27.84 -22.34 -21.02
N ASP A 377 27.44 -23.02 -22.10
CA ASP A 377 27.51 -22.52 -23.47
C ASP A 377 26.15 -21.87 -23.82
N VAL A 378 26.17 -20.57 -24.08
CA VAL A 378 24.99 -19.76 -24.44
C VAL A 378 25.14 -19.33 -25.90
N GLU A 379 24.19 -19.68 -26.72
CA GLU A 379 24.22 -19.42 -28.18
C GLU A 379 24.36 -17.92 -28.47
N GLY A 380 25.41 -17.53 -29.17
CA GLY A 380 25.68 -16.15 -29.57
C GLY A 380 26.42 -15.31 -28.53
N GLU A 381 26.79 -15.85 -27.38
CA GLU A 381 27.65 -15.17 -26.40
C GLU A 381 29.11 -15.61 -26.54
N GLU A 382 30.04 -14.70 -26.31
CA GLU A 382 31.50 -14.98 -26.31
C GLU A 382 31.96 -15.58 -24.97
N ASP A 383 33.06 -16.30 -24.97
CA ASP A 383 33.65 -16.86 -23.75
C ASP A 383 33.92 -15.74 -22.71
N PRO A 384 33.41 -15.85 -21.48
CA PRO A 384 33.61 -14.85 -20.44
C PRO A 384 35.10 -14.56 -20.12
N ALA A 385 35.98 -15.55 -20.30
CA ALA A 385 37.41 -15.32 -20.10
C ALA A 385 38.00 -14.35 -21.13
N GLU A 386 37.45 -14.31 -22.34
CA GLU A 386 37.88 -13.45 -23.45
C GLU A 386 37.11 -12.12 -23.45
N SER A 387 35.78 -12.17 -23.41
CA SER A 387 34.89 -11.00 -23.49
C SER A 387 34.93 -10.11 -22.26
N GLY A 388 35.16 -10.70 -21.08
CA GLY A 388 35.06 -10.00 -19.82
C GLY A 388 33.64 -9.74 -19.33
N ILE A 389 32.65 -10.42 -19.92
CA ILE A 389 31.24 -10.36 -19.57
C ILE A 389 30.79 -11.76 -19.16
N ALA A 390 30.28 -11.90 -17.96
CA ALA A 390 29.77 -13.18 -17.45
C ALA A 390 28.49 -13.61 -18.18
N THR A 391 28.38 -14.88 -18.52
CA THR A 391 27.19 -15.43 -19.18
C THR A 391 26.21 -16.00 -18.14
N ALA A 392 24.98 -15.50 -18.13
CA ALA A 392 23.93 -15.91 -17.18
C ALA A 392 22.68 -16.46 -17.88
N GLY A 393 22.64 -16.46 -19.20
CA GLY A 393 21.52 -16.87 -20.05
C GLY A 393 21.11 -18.34 -19.92
N ASP A 394 20.19 -18.76 -20.76
CA ASP A 394 19.85 -20.15 -20.92
C ASP A 394 20.82 -20.80 -21.92
N GLY A 395 21.32 -21.96 -21.60
CA GLY A 395 22.33 -22.63 -22.39
C GLY A 395 22.44 -24.11 -22.08
N VAL A 396 23.49 -24.73 -22.62
CA VAL A 396 23.81 -26.15 -22.42
C VAL A 396 25.10 -26.27 -21.62
N LEU A 397 25.15 -27.18 -20.65
CA LEU A 397 26.32 -27.38 -19.80
C LEU A 397 27.46 -28.00 -20.59
N ILE A 398 28.65 -27.42 -20.43
CA ILE A 398 29.94 -27.92 -20.94
C ILE A 398 30.93 -28.06 -19.77
N ASN A 399 31.98 -28.82 -19.91
CA ASN A 399 33.05 -28.98 -18.90
C ASN A 399 32.57 -29.40 -17.49
N SER A 400 31.38 -30.03 -17.40
CA SER A 400 30.64 -30.25 -16.16
C SER A 400 30.38 -31.72 -15.83
N GLY A 401 31.30 -32.62 -16.18
CA GLY A 401 31.15 -34.04 -15.87
C GLY A 401 29.82 -34.63 -16.35
N GLU A 402 29.06 -35.22 -15.43
CA GLU A 402 27.74 -35.82 -15.71
C GLU A 402 26.67 -34.80 -16.17
N LEU A 403 26.91 -33.51 -15.94
CA LEU A 403 25.96 -32.46 -16.36
C LEU A 403 26.21 -31.99 -17.81
N THR A 404 27.34 -32.36 -18.39
CA THR A 404 27.70 -31.93 -19.75
C THR A 404 26.67 -32.40 -20.78
N GLY A 405 26.19 -31.47 -21.60
CA GLY A 405 25.17 -31.71 -22.60
C GLY A 405 23.72 -31.50 -22.12
N LEU A 406 23.50 -31.30 -20.83
CA LEU A 406 22.15 -31.00 -20.31
C LEU A 406 21.80 -29.52 -20.49
N PRO A 407 20.54 -29.20 -20.78
CA PRO A 407 20.02 -27.83 -20.65
C PRO A 407 20.10 -27.37 -19.21
N LYS A 408 20.29 -26.05 -18.98
CA LYS A 408 20.43 -25.41 -17.67
C LYS A 408 19.43 -25.89 -16.61
N ALA A 409 18.13 -25.93 -16.95
CA ALA A 409 17.07 -26.31 -16.00
C ALA A 409 17.21 -27.78 -15.54
N GLU A 410 17.51 -28.70 -16.48
CA GLU A 410 17.73 -30.12 -16.16
C GLU A 410 19.03 -30.31 -15.36
N ALA A 411 20.04 -29.52 -15.70
CA ALA A 411 21.34 -29.58 -15.01
C ALA A 411 21.27 -29.12 -13.55
N ILE A 412 20.43 -28.10 -13.23
CA ILE A 412 20.17 -27.65 -11.85
C ILE A 412 19.56 -28.79 -11.02
N ALA A 413 18.53 -29.46 -11.53
CA ALA A 413 17.93 -30.59 -10.84
C ALA A 413 18.93 -31.76 -10.66
N LYS A 414 19.63 -32.09 -11.73
CA LYS A 414 20.64 -33.19 -11.70
C LYS A 414 21.80 -32.88 -10.77
N ALA A 415 22.31 -31.66 -10.72
CA ALA A 415 23.36 -31.24 -9.81
C ALA A 415 22.93 -31.37 -8.34
N THR A 416 21.68 -31.01 -8.03
CA THR A 416 21.08 -31.18 -6.71
C THR A 416 21.04 -32.66 -6.34
N GLU A 417 20.58 -33.54 -7.22
CA GLU A 417 20.65 -35.01 -7.01
C GLU A 417 22.07 -35.53 -6.76
N LEU A 418 23.07 -35.01 -7.47
CA LEU A 418 24.45 -35.44 -7.32
C LEU A 418 25.03 -35.07 -5.94
N VAL A 419 24.76 -33.84 -5.45
CA VAL A 419 25.25 -33.44 -4.12
C VAL A 419 24.48 -34.15 -2.99
N GLU A 420 23.21 -34.48 -3.18
CA GLU A 420 22.45 -35.33 -2.26
C GLU A 420 22.98 -36.76 -2.22
N ALA A 421 23.20 -37.36 -3.39
CA ALA A 421 23.76 -38.73 -3.48
C ALA A 421 25.17 -38.85 -2.89
N ALA A 422 25.99 -37.81 -3.03
CA ALA A 422 27.29 -37.72 -2.44
C ALA A 422 27.27 -37.45 -0.91
N GLY A 423 26.11 -37.11 -0.34
CA GLY A 423 25.96 -36.69 1.07
C GLY A 423 26.69 -35.37 1.37
N THR A 424 26.89 -34.54 0.35
CA THR A 424 27.60 -33.25 0.45
C THR A 424 26.68 -32.05 0.30
N GLY A 425 25.36 -32.27 0.14
CA GLY A 425 24.38 -31.18 0.04
C GLY A 425 22.96 -31.68 0.01
N GLU A 426 22.02 -30.73 -0.06
CA GLU A 426 20.58 -31.00 -0.19
C GLU A 426 19.89 -29.88 -0.96
N GLY A 427 18.78 -30.20 -1.64
CA GLY A 427 17.90 -29.21 -2.24
C GLY A 427 17.27 -28.33 -1.14
N LYS A 428 17.25 -27.02 -1.32
CA LYS A 428 16.79 -26.10 -0.28
C LYS A 428 16.10 -24.88 -0.86
N VAL A 429 15.05 -24.45 -0.17
CA VAL A 429 14.41 -23.17 -0.41
C VAL A 429 14.82 -22.20 0.69
N ILE A 430 15.29 -21.04 0.31
CA ILE A 430 15.59 -19.96 1.26
C ILE A 430 14.79 -18.70 0.90
N TYR A 431 14.64 -17.83 1.89
CA TYR A 431 13.95 -16.56 1.74
C TYR A 431 14.90 -15.42 2.09
N ARG A 432 14.81 -14.30 1.36
CA ARG A 432 15.53 -13.08 1.70
C ARG A 432 14.90 -12.36 2.88
N LEU A 433 13.58 -12.56 3.07
CA LEU A 433 12.83 -12.05 4.23
C LEU A 433 13.55 -12.44 5.52
N ARG A 434 13.68 -11.50 6.44
CA ARG A 434 14.22 -11.71 7.79
C ARG A 434 13.13 -11.56 8.82
N ASP A 435 13.35 -12.13 10.01
CA ASP A 435 12.42 -11.98 11.12
C ASP A 435 12.24 -10.53 11.52
N TRP A 436 11.01 -10.18 11.89
CA TRP A 436 10.61 -8.81 12.19
C TRP A 436 11.13 -8.39 13.57
N LEU A 437 12.00 -7.39 13.59
CA LEU A 437 12.61 -6.81 14.80
C LEU A 437 11.61 -5.88 15.50
N LEU A 438 11.19 -6.24 16.70
CA LEU A 438 10.14 -5.55 17.45
C LEU A 438 10.66 -4.47 18.39
N SER A 439 11.77 -4.71 19.09
CA SER A 439 12.26 -3.87 20.17
C SER A 439 12.56 -2.45 19.74
N ARG A 440 12.03 -1.48 20.47
CA ARG A 440 12.34 -0.05 20.34
C ARG A 440 12.72 0.52 21.70
N GLN A 441 13.84 1.23 21.77
CA GLN A 441 14.34 1.89 22.97
C GLN A 441 13.67 3.24 23.13
N ARG A 442 12.33 3.23 23.16
CA ARG A 442 11.48 4.42 23.20
C ARG A 442 10.44 4.29 24.31
N PHE A 443 9.95 5.44 24.78
CA PHE A 443 8.94 5.51 25.83
C PHE A 443 7.52 5.34 25.28
N TRP A 444 7.17 6.10 24.22
CA TRP A 444 5.79 6.16 23.71
C TRP A 444 5.50 5.06 22.71
N GLY A 445 5.20 3.89 23.23
CA GLY A 445 4.89 2.65 22.51
C GLY A 445 4.31 1.61 23.44
N THR A 446 3.82 0.50 22.90
CA THR A 446 3.28 -0.61 23.68
C THR A 446 4.40 -1.31 24.43
N PRO A 447 4.40 -1.35 25.79
CA PRO A 447 5.42 -2.08 26.57
C PRO A 447 5.41 -3.57 26.26
N ILE A 448 6.58 -4.19 26.13
CA ILE A 448 6.72 -5.63 25.99
C ILE A 448 6.38 -6.32 27.33
N PRO A 449 5.38 -7.26 27.36
CA PRO A 449 4.86 -7.81 28.62
C PRO A 449 5.71 -8.95 29.16
N VAL A 450 7.03 -8.70 29.33
CA VAL A 450 8.00 -9.69 29.84
C VAL A 450 8.71 -9.14 31.05
N ILE A 451 9.02 -10.05 31.99
CA ILE A 451 9.81 -9.80 33.20
C ILE A 451 11.05 -10.67 33.14
N HIS A 452 12.22 -10.05 33.31
CA HIS A 452 13.52 -10.72 33.35
C HIS A 452 13.88 -11.04 34.81
N CYS A 453 13.90 -12.31 35.15
CA CYS A 453 14.26 -12.84 36.46
C CYS A 453 15.60 -13.61 36.37
N GLU A 454 16.51 -13.33 37.29
CA GLU A 454 17.81 -14.02 37.31
C GLU A 454 17.70 -15.54 37.48
N ASP A 455 16.67 -16.01 38.24
CA ASP A 455 16.48 -17.44 38.50
C ASP A 455 15.56 -18.11 37.47
N CYS A 456 14.53 -17.41 36.98
CA CYS A 456 13.46 -17.97 36.12
C CYS A 456 13.66 -17.65 34.64
N GLY A 457 14.58 -16.74 34.31
CA GLY A 457 14.76 -16.25 32.94
C GLY A 457 13.67 -15.27 32.51
N GLU A 458 13.19 -15.40 31.26
CA GLU A 458 12.11 -14.60 30.71
C GLU A 458 10.75 -15.15 31.18
N VAL A 459 9.97 -14.30 31.85
CA VAL A 459 8.65 -14.66 32.42
C VAL A 459 7.61 -13.70 31.84
N LEU A 460 6.57 -14.23 31.23
CA LEU A 460 5.43 -13.42 30.76
C LEU A 460 4.69 -12.79 31.96
N VAL A 461 4.19 -11.58 31.76
CA VAL A 461 3.28 -10.95 32.72
C VAL A 461 1.97 -11.76 32.75
N PRO A 462 1.41 -12.13 33.92
CA PRO A 462 0.12 -12.84 33.96
C PRO A 462 -0.98 -12.05 33.23
N GLU A 463 -1.82 -12.75 32.44
CA GLU A 463 -2.84 -12.13 31.58
C GLU A 463 -3.82 -11.23 32.38
N GLU A 464 -4.10 -11.58 33.64
CA GLU A 464 -4.94 -10.79 34.54
C GLU A 464 -4.26 -9.49 35.03
N GLN A 465 -2.96 -9.34 34.81
CA GLN A 465 -2.20 -8.13 35.13
C GLN A 465 -1.98 -7.22 33.91
N LEU A 466 -2.44 -7.64 32.74
CA LEU A 466 -2.44 -6.81 31.52
C LEU A 466 -3.56 -5.75 31.60
N PRO A 467 -3.31 -4.53 31.13
CA PRO A 467 -2.09 -4.09 30.44
C PRO A 467 -0.97 -3.70 31.40
N VAL A 468 0.29 -3.93 30.99
CA VAL A 468 1.44 -3.23 31.58
C VAL A 468 1.36 -1.78 31.12
N LEU A 469 0.97 -0.89 32.05
CA LEU A 469 0.78 0.53 31.76
C LEU A 469 2.11 1.28 31.66
N LEU A 470 2.15 2.29 30.79
CA LEU A 470 3.24 3.26 30.78
C LEU A 470 3.17 4.17 32.03
N PRO A 471 4.30 4.57 32.62
CA PRO A 471 4.29 5.47 33.79
C PRO A 471 3.91 6.89 33.41
N ASP A 472 2.95 7.48 34.11
CA ASP A 472 2.44 8.84 33.86
C ASP A 472 3.35 9.98 34.40
N ASN A 473 4.40 9.65 35.14
CA ASN A 473 5.26 10.62 35.86
C ASN A 473 6.52 11.03 35.07
N LEU A 474 6.84 10.40 33.93
CA LEU A 474 8.00 10.76 33.09
C LEU A 474 7.64 11.89 32.13
N ARG A 475 8.46 12.93 32.07
CA ARG A 475 8.21 14.14 31.27
C ARG A 475 9.48 14.75 30.71
N GLY A 476 9.38 15.41 29.58
CA GLY A 476 10.44 16.23 28.99
C GLY A 476 11.78 15.47 28.87
N GLU A 477 12.84 16.01 29.42
CA GLU A 477 14.21 15.44 29.35
C GLU A 477 14.36 14.04 29.98
N GLN A 478 13.42 13.59 30.81
CA GLN A 478 13.40 12.21 31.32
C GLN A 478 13.05 11.20 30.24
N LEU A 479 12.38 11.64 29.15
CA LEU A 479 12.02 10.86 28.00
C LEU A 479 13.14 10.82 26.94
N ALA A 480 14.16 11.68 27.08
CA ALA A 480 15.25 11.75 26.12
C ALA A 480 16.06 10.45 26.14
N PRO A 481 16.24 9.80 25.00
CA PRO A 481 17.03 8.57 24.92
C PRO A 481 18.51 8.87 25.22
N LYS A 482 19.09 8.09 26.12
CA LYS A 482 20.51 8.21 26.54
C LYS A 482 21.27 6.93 26.25
N GLY A 483 21.02 6.33 25.08
CA GLY A 483 21.61 5.06 24.67
C GLY A 483 20.88 3.82 25.18
N GLN A 484 19.84 4.02 26.01
CA GLN A 484 18.92 2.98 26.50
C GLN A 484 17.50 3.54 26.61
N SER A 485 16.50 2.65 26.74
CA SER A 485 15.11 3.06 26.91
C SER A 485 14.91 3.93 28.16
N PRO A 486 14.14 5.01 28.10
CA PRO A 486 13.76 5.81 29.26
C PRO A 486 13.07 4.99 30.36
N LEU A 487 12.37 3.93 30.00
CA LEU A 487 11.70 3.02 30.94
C LEU A 487 12.69 2.23 31.81
N ALA A 488 13.90 1.97 31.30
CA ALA A 488 14.95 1.30 32.07
C ALA A 488 15.42 2.10 33.29
N ALA A 489 15.31 3.43 33.23
CA ALA A 489 15.69 4.33 34.32
C ALA A 489 14.55 4.62 35.33
N ALA A 490 13.34 4.14 35.07
CA ALA A 490 12.16 4.32 35.93
C ALA A 490 12.02 3.14 36.90
N ASP A 491 12.86 3.09 37.94
CA ASP A 491 12.92 1.93 38.87
C ASP A 491 11.57 1.59 39.50
N ASP A 492 10.75 2.60 39.88
CA ASP A 492 9.41 2.40 40.43
C ASP A 492 8.48 1.63 39.46
N TRP A 493 8.72 1.71 38.17
CA TRP A 493 8.01 0.97 37.15
C TRP A 493 8.72 -0.34 36.76
N ALA A 494 10.04 -0.28 36.64
CA ALA A 494 10.85 -1.37 36.09
C ALA A 494 11.04 -2.53 37.09
N VAL A 495 11.15 -2.26 38.39
CA VAL A 495 11.43 -3.29 39.39
C VAL A 495 10.12 -3.86 39.93
N VAL A 496 9.93 -5.15 39.81
CA VAL A 496 8.70 -5.86 40.18
C VAL A 496 9.02 -7.24 40.77
N PRO A 497 8.14 -7.86 41.56
CA PRO A 497 8.31 -9.25 41.93
C PRO A 497 8.10 -10.16 40.72
N CYS A 498 8.95 -11.15 40.60
CA CYS A 498 8.79 -12.21 39.57
C CYS A 498 7.50 -13.00 39.84
N PRO A 499 6.62 -13.16 38.83
CA PRO A 499 5.36 -13.90 39.00
C PRO A 499 5.55 -15.39 39.36
N GLN A 500 6.69 -15.97 39.02
CA GLN A 500 6.98 -17.40 39.29
C GLN A 500 7.61 -17.65 40.66
N CYS A 501 8.62 -16.85 41.06
CA CYS A 501 9.39 -17.14 42.27
C CYS A 501 9.25 -16.04 43.35
N GLY A 502 8.59 -14.92 43.06
CA GLY A 502 8.41 -13.81 44.00
C GLY A 502 9.65 -12.95 44.27
N LYS A 503 10.81 -13.28 43.75
CA LYS A 503 12.04 -12.49 43.87
C LYS A 503 11.96 -11.20 43.08
N SER A 504 12.78 -10.20 43.48
CA SER A 504 12.95 -8.97 42.73
C SER A 504 13.42 -9.28 41.31
N ALA A 505 12.73 -8.71 40.31
CA ALA A 505 13.02 -8.89 38.88
C ALA A 505 12.76 -7.57 38.16
N ARG A 506 13.05 -7.48 36.87
CA ARG A 506 12.85 -6.25 36.08
C ARG A 506 11.95 -6.52 34.88
N ARG A 507 11.02 -5.58 34.64
CA ARG A 507 10.26 -5.56 33.38
C ARG A 507 11.21 -5.35 32.21
N ASP A 508 10.86 -5.91 31.06
CA ASP A 508 11.45 -5.47 29.80
C ASP A 508 11.22 -3.96 29.62
N SER A 509 12.25 -3.23 29.26
CA SER A 509 12.22 -1.78 29.15
C SER A 509 12.00 -1.27 27.73
N ASP A 510 12.00 -2.16 26.75
CA ASP A 510 11.71 -1.82 25.37
C ASP A 510 10.20 -1.76 25.13
N THR A 511 9.80 -0.95 24.18
CA THR A 511 8.45 -0.95 23.62
C THR A 511 8.45 -1.64 22.25
N MET A 512 7.28 -2.07 21.81
CA MET A 512 7.12 -2.69 20.50
C MET A 512 7.18 -1.64 19.39
N ASP A 513 7.61 -2.05 18.22
CA ASP A 513 7.40 -1.32 16.97
C ASP A 513 5.92 -0.97 16.82
N THR A 514 5.60 0.27 16.46
CA THR A 514 4.22 0.74 16.31
C THR A 514 3.43 -0.03 15.25
N PHE A 515 4.09 -0.65 14.28
CA PHE A 515 3.44 -1.54 13.31
C PHE A 515 2.82 -2.79 13.95
N VAL A 516 3.24 -3.18 15.16
CA VAL A 516 2.58 -4.28 15.89
C VAL A 516 1.15 -3.87 16.25
N ASP A 517 0.95 -2.63 16.71
CA ASP A 517 -0.37 -2.10 17.04
C ASP A 517 -1.27 -1.99 15.80
N SER A 518 -0.73 -1.56 14.67
CA SER A 518 -1.48 -1.41 13.42
C SER A 518 -1.69 -2.71 12.64
N SER A 519 -1.08 -3.83 13.06
CA SER A 519 -1.20 -5.10 12.33
C SER A 519 -2.50 -5.87 12.59
N TRP A 520 -3.35 -5.41 13.52
CA TRP A 520 -4.59 -6.11 13.88
C TRP A 520 -5.78 -5.17 14.15
N TYR A 521 -5.63 -3.86 14.07
CA TYR A 521 -6.63 -2.84 14.41
C TYR A 521 -7.94 -2.99 13.62
N PHE A 522 -7.88 -3.45 12.38
CA PHE A 522 -9.05 -3.73 11.54
C PHE A 522 -9.96 -4.81 12.14
N LEU A 523 -9.43 -5.74 12.92
CA LEU A 523 -10.22 -6.72 13.67
C LEU A 523 -10.87 -6.06 14.90
N ARG A 524 -10.18 -5.14 15.58
CA ARG A 524 -10.71 -4.43 16.75
C ARG A 524 -11.90 -3.54 16.41
N TYR A 525 -11.91 -2.90 15.26
CA TYR A 525 -12.99 -2.00 14.85
C TYR A 525 -14.38 -2.64 14.79
N VAL A 526 -14.48 -3.93 14.55
CA VAL A 526 -15.80 -4.60 14.50
C VAL A 526 -16.47 -4.64 15.86
N SER A 527 -15.68 -4.57 16.95
CA SER A 527 -16.16 -4.62 18.34
C SER A 527 -15.18 -3.86 19.28
N PRO A 528 -15.01 -2.54 19.14
CA PRO A 528 -13.93 -1.80 19.79
C PRO A 528 -14.00 -1.79 21.33
N ARG A 529 -15.19 -2.05 21.91
CA ARG A 529 -15.43 -2.09 23.35
C ARG A 529 -15.52 -3.50 23.94
N TYR A 530 -15.22 -4.54 23.13
CA TYR A 530 -15.23 -5.92 23.61
C TYR A 530 -14.15 -6.12 24.67
N ALA A 531 -14.56 -6.64 25.86
CA ALA A 531 -13.68 -6.71 27.04
C ALA A 531 -13.09 -8.11 27.27
N ASP A 532 -13.71 -9.17 26.70
CA ASP A 532 -13.35 -10.57 26.97
C ASP A 532 -12.30 -11.12 25.99
N GLY A 533 -11.82 -10.27 25.08
CA GLY A 533 -10.83 -10.65 24.08
C GLY A 533 -10.42 -9.47 23.19
N PRO A 534 -9.48 -9.67 22.25
CA PRO A 534 -9.03 -8.63 21.33
C PRO A 534 -10.17 -8.13 20.43
N PHE A 535 -11.15 -8.96 20.16
CA PHE A 535 -12.36 -8.69 19.38
C PHE A 535 -13.41 -9.76 19.63
N ASP A 536 -14.68 -9.45 19.33
CA ASP A 536 -15.78 -10.40 19.40
C ASP A 536 -15.73 -11.37 18.20
N PRO A 537 -15.53 -12.67 18.41
CA PRO A 537 -15.48 -13.66 17.34
C PRO A 537 -16.76 -13.72 16.50
N GLN A 538 -17.93 -13.44 17.08
CA GLN A 538 -19.17 -13.40 16.34
C GLN A 538 -19.21 -12.20 15.40
N ALA A 539 -18.84 -11.02 15.87
CA ALA A 539 -18.75 -9.82 15.04
C ALA A 539 -17.76 -10.01 13.87
N ILE A 540 -16.63 -10.70 14.12
CA ILE A 540 -15.68 -11.04 13.05
C ILE A 540 -16.31 -11.96 12.00
N ARG A 541 -17.07 -13.00 12.41
CA ARG A 541 -17.76 -13.87 11.45
C ARG A 541 -18.81 -13.11 10.62
N GLU A 542 -19.44 -12.12 11.22
CA GLU A 542 -20.47 -11.30 10.55
C GLU A 542 -19.89 -10.31 9.56
N TRP A 543 -18.80 -9.64 9.87
CA TRP A 543 -18.16 -8.63 9.01
C TRP A 543 -17.09 -9.21 8.08
N GLY A 544 -16.38 -10.25 8.51
CA GLY A 544 -15.30 -10.89 7.78
C GLY A 544 -14.06 -10.00 7.64
N ALA A 545 -13.23 -10.29 6.64
CA ALA A 545 -12.13 -9.43 6.24
C ALA A 545 -12.65 -8.13 5.61
N VAL A 546 -11.84 -7.07 5.67
CA VAL A 546 -12.13 -5.77 5.04
C VAL A 546 -12.41 -5.95 3.55
N ASP A 547 -13.55 -5.46 3.06
CA ASP A 547 -13.93 -5.60 1.65
C ASP A 547 -13.14 -4.65 0.74
N MET A 548 -12.93 -3.40 1.18
CA MET A 548 -12.13 -2.40 0.47
C MET A 548 -11.21 -1.66 1.45
N TYR A 549 -9.92 -1.72 1.21
CA TYR A 549 -8.89 -1.04 2.00
C TYR A 549 -8.22 0.05 1.16
N VAL A 550 -8.11 1.27 1.71
CA VAL A 550 -7.52 2.42 1.02
C VAL A 550 -6.29 2.90 1.78
N GLY A 551 -5.17 3.07 1.10
CA GLY A 551 -3.95 3.55 1.74
C GLY A 551 -2.73 3.56 0.82
N GLY A 552 -1.63 4.17 1.29
CA GLY A 552 -0.43 4.42 0.50
C GLY A 552 0.35 3.17 0.11
N VAL A 553 0.95 3.21 -1.07
CA VAL A 553 1.79 2.12 -1.62
C VAL A 553 3.08 1.90 -0.83
N GLU A 554 3.56 2.90 -0.10
CA GLU A 554 4.74 2.84 0.77
C GLU A 554 4.62 1.75 1.85
N HIS A 555 3.39 1.38 2.20
CA HIS A 555 3.11 0.33 3.17
C HIS A 555 3.15 -1.10 2.59
N ALA A 556 3.48 -1.28 1.32
CA ALA A 556 3.47 -2.59 0.64
C ALA A 556 4.28 -3.66 1.39
N ILE A 557 5.50 -3.32 1.80
CA ILE A 557 6.44 -4.22 2.52
C ILE A 557 6.52 -3.95 4.02
N LEU A 558 5.75 -2.99 4.53
CA LEU A 558 5.62 -2.61 5.94
C LEU A 558 4.27 -3.12 6.47
N HIS A 559 3.37 -2.19 6.79
CA HIS A 559 2.05 -2.46 7.39
C HIS A 559 1.27 -3.57 6.66
N LEU A 560 1.18 -3.55 5.33
CA LEU A 560 0.41 -4.54 4.58
C LEU A 560 0.97 -5.96 4.73
N LEU A 561 2.29 -6.11 4.71
CA LEU A 561 2.94 -7.41 4.90
C LEU A 561 2.76 -7.91 6.34
N TYR A 562 2.92 -7.02 7.33
CA TYR A 562 2.75 -7.36 8.73
C TYR A 562 1.28 -7.67 9.09
N ALA A 563 0.32 -6.94 8.55
CA ALA A 563 -1.11 -7.23 8.71
C ALA A 563 -1.49 -8.62 8.15
N ARG A 564 -0.93 -9.00 7.01
CA ARG A 564 -1.09 -10.34 6.44
C ARG A 564 -0.51 -11.42 7.35
N PHE A 565 0.70 -11.21 7.86
CA PHE A 565 1.34 -12.12 8.81
C PHE A 565 0.50 -12.28 10.09
N PHE A 566 0.09 -11.17 10.72
CA PHE A 566 -0.76 -11.20 11.92
C PHE A 566 -2.06 -11.94 11.69
N THR A 567 -2.73 -11.68 10.57
CA THR A 567 -3.99 -12.36 10.22
C THR A 567 -3.82 -13.86 10.15
N LYS A 568 -2.72 -14.35 9.55
CA LYS A 568 -2.41 -15.78 9.47
C LYS A 568 -2.16 -16.39 10.85
N VAL A 569 -1.37 -15.72 11.69
CA VAL A 569 -1.12 -16.20 13.05
C VAL A 569 -2.39 -16.20 13.90
N ILE A 570 -3.22 -15.16 13.82
CA ILE A 570 -4.49 -15.05 14.55
C ILE A 570 -5.48 -16.14 14.08
N ARG A 571 -5.50 -16.44 12.78
CA ARG A 571 -6.25 -17.59 12.24
C ARG A 571 -5.74 -18.90 12.82
N ASP A 572 -4.44 -19.12 12.86
CA ASP A 572 -3.80 -20.35 13.37
C ASP A 572 -3.92 -20.48 14.91
N LEU A 573 -4.27 -19.38 15.59
CA LEU A 573 -4.73 -19.39 16.98
C LEU A 573 -6.23 -19.80 17.12
N GLY A 574 -6.95 -19.92 15.99
CA GLY A 574 -8.36 -20.29 15.99
C GLY A 574 -9.31 -19.14 16.32
N LEU A 575 -8.84 -17.90 16.27
CA LEU A 575 -9.64 -16.72 16.62
C LEU A 575 -10.44 -16.14 15.45
N ILE A 576 -9.99 -16.37 14.22
CA ILE A 576 -10.66 -15.96 12.98
C ILE A 576 -10.54 -17.09 11.93
N GLU A 577 -11.34 -17.01 10.86
CA GLU A 577 -11.39 -18.04 9.82
C GLU A 577 -10.62 -17.64 8.54
N HIS A 578 -10.56 -16.35 8.22
CA HIS A 578 -9.90 -15.85 7.01
C HIS A 578 -8.38 -15.71 7.20
N GLY A 579 -7.63 -15.93 6.12
CA GLY A 579 -6.16 -15.87 6.12
C GLY A 579 -5.58 -14.56 5.54
N GLU A 580 -6.42 -13.68 4.97
CA GLU A 580 -6.04 -12.39 4.45
C GLU A 580 -6.86 -11.27 5.10
N PRO A 581 -6.24 -10.13 5.48
CA PRO A 581 -6.93 -9.05 6.19
C PRO A 581 -7.87 -8.24 5.29
N PHE A 582 -7.49 -8.04 4.03
CA PHE A 582 -8.12 -7.12 3.09
C PHE A 582 -8.42 -7.84 1.78
N LYS A 583 -9.71 -7.89 1.36
CA LYS A 583 -10.14 -8.56 0.13
C LYS A 583 -9.72 -7.78 -1.13
N ALA A 584 -9.80 -6.44 -1.06
CA ALA A 584 -9.37 -5.55 -2.11
C ALA A 584 -8.57 -4.39 -1.53
N LEU A 585 -7.60 -3.89 -2.30
CA LEU A 585 -6.75 -2.76 -1.94
C LEU A 585 -6.79 -1.71 -3.04
N MET A 586 -6.96 -0.46 -2.66
CA MET A 586 -6.82 0.70 -3.54
C MET A 586 -5.71 1.59 -2.99
N ASN A 587 -4.65 1.78 -3.76
CA ASN A 587 -3.62 2.75 -3.41
C ASN A 587 -3.96 4.09 -4.06
N GLN A 588 -3.90 5.17 -3.26
CA GLN A 588 -3.92 6.52 -3.80
C GLN A 588 -2.52 6.94 -4.26
N GLY A 589 -2.48 7.91 -5.17
CA GLY A 589 -1.27 8.62 -5.54
C GLY A 589 -0.76 9.55 -4.43
N GLN A 590 0.17 10.41 -4.76
CA GLN A 590 0.68 11.43 -3.84
C GLN A 590 0.15 12.81 -4.23
N VAL A 591 -0.19 13.63 -3.24
CA VAL A 591 -0.47 15.04 -3.49
C VAL A 591 0.84 15.82 -3.48
N LEU A 592 1.21 16.31 -4.66
CA LEU A 592 2.40 17.10 -4.91
C LEU A 592 2.09 18.59 -4.82
N ASN A 593 3.13 19.42 -4.73
CA ASN A 593 3.03 20.87 -4.96
C ASN A 593 4.27 21.33 -5.75
N GLY A 594 4.04 21.78 -6.99
CA GLY A 594 5.10 22.15 -7.92
C GLY A 594 6.02 20.97 -8.29
N GLY A 595 5.47 19.81 -8.57
CA GLY A 595 6.16 18.59 -8.97
C GLY A 595 6.93 17.87 -7.85
N LYS A 596 6.74 18.29 -6.59
CA LYS A 596 7.44 17.70 -5.43
C LYS A 596 6.47 17.26 -4.36
N ALA A 597 6.76 16.12 -3.72
CA ALA A 597 6.03 15.67 -2.54
C ALA A 597 6.03 16.76 -1.45
N MET A 598 4.87 16.97 -0.84
CA MET A 598 4.73 17.97 0.22
C MET A 598 5.46 17.49 1.48
N SER A 599 6.31 18.36 2.05
CA SER A 599 6.98 18.06 3.31
C SER A 599 7.18 19.30 4.18
N LYS A 600 7.22 19.12 5.50
CA LYS A 600 7.49 20.21 6.45
C LYS A 600 8.89 20.79 6.26
N SER A 601 9.86 19.97 5.86
CA SER A 601 11.24 20.39 5.63
C SER A 601 11.42 21.26 4.38
N LEU A 602 10.61 21.04 3.36
CA LEU A 602 10.61 21.83 2.13
C LEU A 602 9.75 23.10 2.25
N GLY A 603 8.88 23.18 3.25
CA GLY A 603 7.94 24.30 3.43
C GLY A 603 6.95 24.46 2.26
N ASN A 604 6.74 23.41 1.48
CA ASN A 604 5.85 23.40 0.31
C ASN A 604 4.47 22.78 0.61
N GLY A 605 4.15 22.54 1.89
CA GLY A 605 2.86 21.98 2.29
C GLY A 605 1.70 22.95 2.02
N VAL A 606 0.58 22.41 1.53
CA VAL A 606 -0.69 23.12 1.41
C VAL A 606 -1.57 22.74 2.58
N ASN A 607 -2.01 23.74 3.35
CA ASN A 607 -2.88 23.53 4.52
C ASN A 607 -4.30 23.21 4.08
N LEU A 608 -4.83 22.05 4.50
CA LEU A 608 -6.19 21.63 4.15
C LEU A 608 -7.24 22.63 4.70
N GLY A 609 -7.10 23.04 5.98
CA GLY A 609 -8.05 23.98 6.61
C GLY A 609 -8.18 25.29 5.84
N GLU A 610 -7.06 25.86 5.37
CA GLU A 610 -7.05 27.08 4.54
C GLU A 610 -7.77 26.87 3.20
N GLN A 611 -7.57 25.71 2.54
CA GLN A 611 -8.28 25.38 1.31
C GLN A 611 -9.79 25.22 1.55
N LEU A 612 -10.16 24.55 2.64
CA LEU A 612 -11.56 24.47 3.06
C LEU A 612 -12.14 25.86 3.36
N ASP A 613 -11.39 26.75 4.01
CA ASP A 613 -11.82 28.13 4.31
C ASP A 613 -11.98 28.99 3.05
N GLN A 614 -11.18 28.77 2.07
CA GLN A 614 -11.23 29.56 0.83
C GLN A 614 -12.34 29.09 -0.12
N PHE A 615 -12.49 27.78 -0.33
CA PHE A 615 -13.32 27.24 -1.42
C PHE A 615 -14.56 26.47 -0.96
N GLY A 616 -14.64 26.08 0.32
CA GLY A 616 -15.65 25.15 0.85
C GLY A 616 -15.25 23.68 0.69
N VAL A 617 -15.83 22.84 1.54
CA VAL A 617 -15.49 21.41 1.63
C VAL A 617 -15.77 20.69 0.31
N ASP A 618 -16.96 20.82 -0.23
CA ASP A 618 -17.38 20.10 -1.43
C ASP A 618 -16.56 20.48 -2.67
N ALA A 619 -16.13 21.72 -2.77
CA ALA A 619 -15.27 22.16 -3.89
C ALA A 619 -13.88 21.52 -3.81
N VAL A 620 -13.29 21.44 -2.61
CA VAL A 620 -11.99 20.80 -2.40
C VAL A 620 -12.10 19.29 -2.65
N ARG A 621 -13.12 18.61 -2.09
CA ARG A 621 -13.39 17.18 -2.32
C ARG A 621 -13.60 16.85 -3.80
N THR A 622 -14.46 17.62 -4.47
CA THR A 622 -14.72 17.46 -5.92
C THR A 622 -13.45 17.61 -6.73
N THR A 623 -12.61 18.60 -6.42
CA THR A 623 -11.34 18.82 -7.12
C THR A 623 -10.38 17.66 -6.91
N MET A 624 -10.26 17.17 -5.67
CA MET A 624 -9.38 16.07 -5.32
C MET A 624 -9.74 14.79 -6.11
N ILE A 625 -11.02 14.43 -6.13
CA ILE A 625 -11.50 13.23 -6.84
C ILE A 625 -11.45 13.39 -8.37
N PHE A 626 -11.63 14.62 -8.87
CA PHE A 626 -11.67 14.88 -10.32
C PHE A 626 -10.30 14.99 -10.96
N ALA A 627 -9.27 15.38 -10.21
CA ALA A 627 -7.95 15.76 -10.72
C ALA A 627 -7.25 14.66 -11.51
N SER A 628 -7.32 13.41 -11.03
CA SER A 628 -6.66 12.24 -11.63
C SER A 628 -7.39 10.92 -11.30
N PRO A 629 -7.06 9.81 -11.96
CA PRO A 629 -7.36 8.49 -11.42
C PRO A 629 -6.81 8.33 -9.99
N PRO A 630 -7.46 7.57 -9.10
CA PRO A 630 -7.02 7.43 -7.70
C PRO A 630 -5.57 6.99 -7.51
N GLU A 631 -5.06 6.17 -8.43
CA GLU A 631 -3.71 5.63 -8.41
C GLU A 631 -2.60 6.59 -8.87
N ASP A 632 -2.95 7.72 -9.48
CA ASP A 632 -2.02 8.68 -10.05
C ASP A 632 -1.78 9.87 -9.10
N ASP A 633 -0.57 10.44 -9.17
CA ASP A 633 -0.22 11.63 -8.38
C ASP A 633 -1.01 12.87 -8.83
N VAL A 634 -1.35 13.73 -7.88
CA VAL A 634 -2.04 15.01 -8.11
C VAL A 634 -1.12 16.16 -7.76
N ASP A 635 -0.77 17.01 -8.72
CA ASP A 635 -0.09 18.28 -8.39
C ASP A 635 -1.15 19.35 -8.05
N TRP A 636 -1.19 19.74 -6.76
CA TRP A 636 -2.17 20.71 -6.27
C TRP A 636 -1.98 22.11 -6.89
N ALA A 637 -0.78 22.43 -7.38
CA ALA A 637 -0.51 23.68 -8.07
C ALA A 637 -1.21 23.78 -9.44
N ASP A 638 -1.54 22.65 -10.07
CA ASP A 638 -2.12 22.58 -11.40
C ASP A 638 -3.67 22.49 -11.39
N VAL A 639 -4.30 22.33 -10.20
CA VAL A 639 -5.75 22.20 -10.07
C VAL A 639 -6.39 23.45 -9.50
N SER A 640 -7.71 23.63 -9.74
CA SER A 640 -8.44 24.81 -9.31
C SER A 640 -9.76 24.48 -8.62
N PRO A 641 -9.84 24.50 -7.28
CA PRO A 641 -11.09 24.35 -6.55
C PRO A 641 -12.17 25.38 -6.89
N ALA A 642 -11.77 26.56 -7.37
CA ALA A 642 -12.72 27.57 -7.85
C ALA A 642 -13.54 27.09 -9.07
N GLY A 643 -12.97 26.21 -9.91
CA GLY A 643 -13.71 25.58 -11.02
C GLY A 643 -14.80 24.65 -10.49
N SER A 644 -14.48 23.80 -9.52
CA SER A 644 -15.41 22.92 -8.83
C SER A 644 -16.51 23.69 -8.09
N GLN A 645 -16.17 24.80 -7.43
CA GLN A 645 -17.15 25.67 -6.77
C GLN A 645 -18.19 26.22 -7.76
N LYS A 646 -17.76 26.66 -8.95
CA LYS A 646 -18.69 27.13 -10.00
C LYS A 646 -19.57 26.00 -10.53
N PHE A 647 -19.02 24.81 -10.67
CA PHE A 647 -19.78 23.62 -11.06
C PHE A 647 -20.84 23.27 -10.02
N LEU A 648 -20.49 23.21 -8.74
CA LEU A 648 -21.44 22.90 -7.65
C LEU A 648 -22.55 23.94 -7.54
N ALA A 649 -22.23 25.24 -7.69
CA ALA A 649 -23.24 26.30 -7.73
C ALA A 649 -24.22 26.14 -8.91
N ARG A 650 -23.75 25.62 -10.05
CA ARG A 650 -24.60 25.33 -11.21
C ARG A 650 -25.49 24.11 -10.94
N ALA A 651 -24.95 23.06 -10.37
CA ALA A 651 -25.69 21.86 -9.98
C ALA A 651 -26.78 22.21 -8.96
N TRP A 652 -26.44 22.95 -7.91
CA TRP A 652 -27.39 23.40 -6.88
C TRP A 652 -28.59 24.17 -7.47
N ARG A 653 -28.33 25.07 -8.43
CA ARG A 653 -29.42 25.84 -9.12
C ARG A 653 -30.37 24.93 -9.89
N VAL A 654 -29.91 23.79 -10.43
CA VAL A 654 -30.80 22.82 -11.09
C VAL A 654 -31.93 22.42 -10.14
N ALA A 655 -31.61 22.07 -8.89
CA ALA A 655 -32.60 21.64 -7.91
C ALA A 655 -33.55 22.78 -7.51
N GLN A 656 -33.07 24.04 -7.45
CA GLN A 656 -33.90 25.21 -7.14
C GLN A 656 -34.89 25.56 -8.24
N ASP A 657 -34.58 25.24 -9.49
CA ASP A 657 -35.44 25.53 -10.64
C ASP A 657 -36.48 24.44 -10.95
N VAL A 658 -36.43 23.28 -10.26
CA VAL A 658 -37.42 22.20 -10.41
C VAL A 658 -38.73 22.57 -9.73
N THR A 659 -39.82 22.52 -10.50
CA THR A 659 -41.19 22.85 -10.04
C THR A 659 -42.21 21.71 -10.25
N SER A 660 -41.78 20.58 -10.84
CA SER A 660 -42.64 19.40 -10.98
C SER A 660 -42.83 18.70 -9.64
N GLU A 661 -43.95 18.01 -9.47
CA GLU A 661 -44.22 17.25 -8.25
C GLU A 661 -43.37 15.97 -8.15
N PRO A 662 -43.02 15.53 -6.94
CA PRO A 662 -42.35 14.25 -6.73
C PRO A 662 -43.18 13.07 -7.22
N GLY A 663 -42.56 12.05 -7.80
CA GLY A 663 -43.19 10.78 -8.19
C GLY A 663 -43.96 10.84 -9.53
N VAL A 664 -43.86 11.92 -10.29
CA VAL A 664 -44.40 11.95 -11.67
C VAL A 664 -43.46 11.12 -12.57
N ASP A 665 -44.05 10.30 -13.45
CA ASP A 665 -43.29 9.44 -14.37
C ASP A 665 -42.41 10.27 -15.32
N ALA A 666 -41.11 10.08 -15.23
CA ALA A 666 -40.09 10.78 -16.04
C ALA A 666 -40.24 10.49 -17.54
N ALA A 667 -40.78 9.35 -17.91
CA ALA A 667 -41.07 9.00 -19.31
C ALA A 667 -42.12 9.92 -19.97
N SER A 668 -42.89 10.67 -19.18
CA SER A 668 -43.83 11.69 -19.67
C SER A 668 -43.19 13.05 -20.01
N GLY A 669 -41.91 13.23 -19.67
CA GLY A 669 -41.13 14.45 -19.90
C GLY A 669 -40.25 14.39 -21.15
N ASP A 670 -39.12 15.13 -21.11
CA ASP A 670 -38.13 15.15 -22.19
C ASP A 670 -37.47 13.77 -22.37
N ALA A 671 -37.82 13.06 -23.42
CA ALA A 671 -37.38 11.72 -23.71
C ALA A 671 -35.84 11.61 -23.90
N ASN A 672 -35.17 12.65 -24.41
CA ASN A 672 -33.71 12.65 -24.58
C ASN A 672 -33.02 12.81 -23.25
N LEU A 673 -33.53 13.65 -22.37
CA LEU A 673 -32.96 13.81 -21.03
C LEU A 673 -33.18 12.55 -20.19
N HIS A 674 -34.38 11.95 -20.21
CA HIS A 674 -34.68 10.68 -19.54
C HIS A 674 -33.76 9.55 -20.00
N LYS A 675 -33.53 9.42 -21.31
CA LYS A 675 -32.56 8.45 -21.88
C LYS A 675 -31.12 8.74 -21.43
N LEU A 676 -30.71 10.03 -21.37
CA LEU A 676 -29.40 10.43 -20.91
C LEU A 676 -29.19 10.10 -19.43
N VAL A 677 -30.20 10.30 -18.56
CA VAL A 677 -30.15 9.91 -17.14
C VAL A 677 -29.88 8.41 -17.03
N ALA A 678 -30.65 7.57 -17.73
CA ALA A 678 -30.48 6.12 -17.70
C ALA A 678 -29.05 5.70 -18.11
N ARG A 679 -28.50 6.27 -19.20
CA ARG A 679 -27.12 6.02 -19.64
C ARG A 679 -26.09 6.50 -18.63
N THR A 680 -26.26 7.70 -18.08
CA THR A 680 -25.34 8.23 -17.08
C THR A 680 -25.27 7.31 -15.83
N VAL A 681 -26.41 6.88 -15.32
CA VAL A 681 -26.48 5.97 -14.17
C VAL A 681 -25.81 4.61 -14.48
N HIS A 682 -26.06 4.07 -15.67
CA HIS A 682 -25.43 2.84 -16.14
C HIS A 682 -23.90 2.97 -16.19
N ASP A 683 -23.39 3.99 -16.87
CA ASP A 683 -21.95 4.25 -17.03
C ASP A 683 -21.29 4.50 -15.66
N VAL A 684 -21.90 5.34 -14.81
CA VAL A 684 -21.37 5.67 -13.48
C VAL A 684 -21.26 4.43 -12.59
N ARG A 685 -22.24 3.52 -12.66
CA ARG A 685 -22.14 2.25 -11.90
C ARG A 685 -20.92 1.44 -12.29
N GLN A 686 -20.67 1.26 -13.59
CA GLN A 686 -19.50 0.54 -14.09
C GLN A 686 -18.20 1.25 -13.72
N LEU A 687 -18.18 2.58 -13.77
CA LEU A 687 -17.01 3.38 -13.40
C LEU A 687 -16.69 3.30 -11.91
N LEU A 688 -17.72 3.29 -11.04
CA LEU A 688 -17.56 3.12 -9.59
C LEU A 688 -17.01 1.72 -9.26
N ASP A 689 -17.56 0.68 -9.88
CA ASP A 689 -17.09 -0.70 -9.71
C ASP A 689 -15.65 -0.88 -10.22
N ALA A 690 -15.24 -0.09 -11.21
CA ALA A 690 -13.87 -0.06 -11.76
C ALA A 690 -12.92 0.92 -11.04
N GLY A 691 -13.38 1.65 -10.01
CA GLY A 691 -12.57 2.65 -9.30
C GLY A 691 -12.22 3.91 -10.13
N LYS A 692 -12.93 4.19 -11.23
CA LYS A 692 -12.66 5.35 -12.10
C LYS A 692 -13.42 6.60 -11.65
N PHE A 693 -13.11 7.07 -10.44
CA PHE A 693 -13.86 8.12 -9.74
C PHE A 693 -13.80 9.48 -10.41
N ASN A 694 -12.67 9.84 -11.01
CA ASN A 694 -12.52 11.08 -11.76
C ASN A 694 -13.49 11.15 -12.96
N VAL A 695 -13.72 10.01 -13.63
CA VAL A 695 -14.67 9.94 -14.75
C VAL A 695 -16.11 10.00 -14.24
N VAL A 696 -16.42 9.48 -13.04
CA VAL A 696 -17.74 9.65 -12.39
C VAL A 696 -18.08 11.14 -12.21
N VAL A 697 -17.10 11.92 -11.73
CA VAL A 697 -17.28 13.39 -11.61
C VAL A 697 -17.56 14.02 -12.98
N ALA A 698 -16.80 13.66 -14.01
CA ALA A 698 -17.00 14.15 -15.37
C ALA A 698 -18.39 13.81 -15.92
N LYS A 699 -18.87 12.58 -15.75
CA LYS A 699 -20.22 12.16 -16.16
C LYS A 699 -21.33 12.91 -15.42
N THR A 700 -21.11 13.17 -14.12
CA THR A 700 -22.04 14.02 -13.35
C THR A 700 -22.05 15.45 -13.88
N MET A 701 -20.89 16.02 -14.25
CA MET A 701 -20.81 17.34 -14.87
C MET A 701 -21.55 17.40 -16.23
N GLU A 702 -21.42 16.36 -17.05
CA GLU A 702 -22.15 16.23 -18.32
C GLU A 702 -23.68 16.25 -18.09
N LEU A 703 -24.17 15.48 -17.12
CA LEU A 703 -25.57 15.43 -16.79
C LEU A 703 -26.09 16.79 -16.28
N VAL A 704 -25.33 17.47 -15.39
CA VAL A 704 -25.68 18.83 -14.90
C VAL A 704 -25.82 19.80 -16.07
N ASN A 705 -24.87 19.79 -17.02
CA ASN A 705 -24.91 20.68 -18.17
C ASN A 705 -26.10 20.39 -19.10
N ALA A 706 -26.41 19.11 -19.34
CA ALA A 706 -27.56 18.72 -20.16
C ALA A 706 -28.90 19.10 -19.51
N THR A 707 -29.04 18.87 -18.19
CA THR A 707 -30.23 19.26 -17.44
C THR A 707 -30.42 20.78 -17.44
N ARG A 708 -29.35 21.53 -17.21
CA ARG A 708 -29.41 22.99 -17.31
C ARG A 708 -29.88 23.45 -18.68
N LYS A 709 -29.35 22.88 -19.75
CA LYS A 709 -29.78 23.17 -21.12
C LYS A 709 -31.25 22.85 -21.34
N ALA A 710 -31.75 21.72 -20.82
CA ALA A 710 -33.16 21.34 -20.94
C ALA A 710 -34.07 22.35 -20.24
N ILE A 711 -33.72 22.81 -19.04
CA ILE A 711 -34.44 23.84 -18.30
C ILE A 711 -34.48 25.14 -19.12
N ASP A 712 -33.36 25.59 -19.67
CA ASP A 712 -33.23 26.89 -20.34
C ASP A 712 -33.82 26.89 -21.77
N SER A 713 -33.92 25.74 -22.42
CA SER A 713 -34.27 25.66 -23.86
C SER A 713 -35.68 25.14 -24.19
N GLY A 714 -36.54 24.83 -23.20
CA GLY A 714 -37.93 24.51 -23.49
C GLY A 714 -38.60 23.44 -22.63
N ALA A 715 -37.91 22.47 -22.01
CA ALA A 715 -38.56 21.54 -21.09
C ALA A 715 -39.03 22.29 -19.82
N GLY A 716 -38.17 23.14 -19.27
CA GLY A 716 -38.48 23.95 -18.09
C GLY A 716 -38.45 23.15 -16.80
N GLY A 717 -38.53 23.82 -15.65
CA GLY A 717 -38.48 23.21 -14.32
C GLY A 717 -39.69 22.32 -13.97
N ALA A 718 -40.76 22.40 -14.71
CA ALA A 718 -41.96 21.60 -14.52
C ALA A 718 -41.90 20.22 -15.22
N ASP A 719 -40.88 19.98 -16.03
CA ASP A 719 -40.73 18.71 -16.76
C ASP A 719 -40.33 17.58 -15.81
N PRO A 720 -41.01 16.40 -15.83
CA PRO A 720 -40.69 15.27 -14.97
C PRO A 720 -39.31 14.68 -15.21
N ALA A 721 -38.77 14.67 -16.43
CA ALA A 721 -37.41 14.20 -16.72
C ALA A 721 -36.37 15.16 -16.16
N VAL A 722 -36.66 16.47 -16.03
CA VAL A 722 -35.78 17.42 -15.35
C VAL A 722 -35.71 17.14 -13.86
N ARG A 723 -36.83 16.75 -13.22
CA ARG A 723 -36.82 16.30 -11.82
C ARG A 723 -35.99 15.04 -11.63
N GLU A 724 -36.24 14.01 -12.45
CA GLU A 724 -35.44 12.78 -12.41
C GLU A 724 -33.94 13.06 -12.52
N ALA A 725 -33.56 13.92 -13.46
CA ALA A 725 -32.16 14.31 -13.63
C ALA A 725 -31.61 15.05 -12.39
N ALA A 726 -32.39 15.97 -11.79
CA ALA A 726 -32.00 16.71 -10.59
C ALA A 726 -31.82 15.78 -9.37
N GLU A 727 -32.74 14.84 -9.14
CA GLU A 727 -32.65 13.83 -8.09
C GLU A 727 -31.47 12.91 -8.30
N THR A 728 -31.24 12.46 -9.54
CA THR A 728 -30.06 11.65 -9.91
C THR A 728 -28.76 12.42 -9.66
N ILE A 729 -28.68 13.70 -10.06
CA ILE A 729 -27.51 14.54 -9.80
C ILE A 729 -27.27 14.65 -8.28
N ALA A 730 -28.29 14.87 -7.46
CA ALA A 730 -28.12 14.95 -6.00
C ALA A 730 -27.58 13.62 -5.43
N ILE A 731 -28.08 12.46 -5.88
CA ILE A 731 -27.59 11.16 -5.45
C ILE A 731 -26.12 10.95 -5.86
N LEU A 732 -25.76 11.25 -7.11
CA LEU A 732 -24.38 11.11 -7.58
C LEU A 732 -23.41 12.07 -6.89
N LEU A 733 -23.81 13.33 -6.70
CA LEU A 733 -23.01 14.32 -5.96
C LEU A 733 -22.76 13.90 -4.52
N SER A 734 -23.70 13.20 -3.88
CA SER A 734 -23.55 12.78 -2.48
C SER A 734 -22.34 11.87 -2.26
N LEU A 735 -21.75 11.27 -3.31
CA LEU A 735 -20.55 10.46 -3.26
C LEU A 735 -19.29 11.31 -2.99
N PHE A 736 -19.23 12.54 -3.52
CA PHE A 736 -18.03 13.38 -3.44
C PHE A 736 -18.28 14.83 -3.00
N ALA A 737 -19.52 15.33 -3.06
CA ALA A 737 -19.93 16.67 -2.66
C ALA A 737 -21.18 16.63 -1.75
N PRO A 738 -21.05 16.08 -0.53
CA PRO A 738 -22.18 15.68 0.31
C PRO A 738 -23.03 16.85 0.80
N TYR A 739 -22.46 18.02 1.09
CA TYR A 739 -23.21 19.17 1.59
C TYR A 739 -24.15 19.74 0.50
N THR A 740 -23.64 19.93 -0.69
CA THR A 740 -24.42 20.39 -1.86
C THR A 740 -25.50 19.39 -2.22
N ALA A 741 -25.15 18.10 -2.19
CA ALA A 741 -26.09 17.02 -2.50
C ALA A 741 -27.27 16.96 -1.53
N GLU A 742 -27.00 17.07 -0.21
CA GLU A 742 -28.02 17.06 0.83
C GLU A 742 -28.97 18.28 0.67
N ASP A 743 -28.42 19.46 0.39
CA ASP A 743 -29.19 20.66 0.22
C ASP A 743 -30.10 20.60 -1.05
N MET A 744 -29.58 20.04 -2.15
CA MET A 744 -30.34 19.75 -3.37
C MET A 744 -31.49 18.77 -3.10
N TRP A 745 -31.20 17.68 -2.39
CA TRP A 745 -32.17 16.61 -2.10
C TRP A 745 -33.35 17.13 -1.29
N HIS A 746 -33.06 17.91 -0.26
CA HIS A 746 -34.14 18.57 0.54
C HIS A 746 -34.89 19.66 -0.23
N ALA A 747 -34.21 20.41 -1.10
CA ALA A 747 -34.88 21.39 -1.98
C ALA A 747 -35.86 20.73 -2.98
N LEU A 748 -35.60 19.47 -3.36
CA LEU A 748 -36.49 18.68 -4.21
C LEU A 748 -37.67 18.04 -3.43
N GLY A 749 -37.81 18.33 -2.13
CA GLY A 749 -38.96 17.94 -1.31
C GLY A 749 -38.80 16.61 -0.57
N HIS A 750 -37.59 16.10 -0.46
CA HIS A 750 -37.29 14.87 0.32
C HIS A 750 -36.88 15.19 1.76
N ASP A 751 -37.34 14.43 2.73
CA ASP A 751 -37.05 14.63 4.17
C ASP A 751 -35.95 13.71 4.73
N ASN A 752 -35.65 12.61 4.03
CA ASN A 752 -34.61 11.64 4.43
C ASN A 752 -33.24 12.07 3.93
N PRO A 753 -32.14 11.61 4.59
CA PRO A 753 -30.79 11.88 4.10
C PRO A 753 -30.58 11.33 2.67
N VAL A 754 -29.95 12.11 1.79
CA VAL A 754 -29.71 11.72 0.39
C VAL A 754 -28.95 10.39 0.28
N LEU A 755 -28.07 10.08 1.23
CA LEU A 755 -27.33 8.82 1.28
C LEU A 755 -28.21 7.58 1.44
N THR A 756 -29.47 7.76 1.90
CA THR A 756 -30.47 6.70 2.07
C THR A 756 -31.46 6.60 0.90
N ALA A 757 -31.31 7.44 -0.12
CA ALA A 757 -32.21 7.45 -1.29
C ALA A 757 -32.13 6.14 -2.10
N GLY A 758 -30.98 5.45 -2.02
CA GLY A 758 -30.67 4.32 -2.88
C GLY A 758 -29.99 4.74 -4.19
N PHE A 759 -29.15 3.88 -4.74
CA PHE A 759 -28.54 4.15 -6.05
C PHE A 759 -29.58 4.00 -7.15
N PRO A 760 -29.69 4.94 -8.12
CA PRO A 760 -30.73 4.92 -9.13
C PRO A 760 -30.75 3.62 -9.92
N GLN A 761 -31.95 3.14 -10.24
CA GLN A 761 -32.15 1.96 -11.08
C GLN A 761 -32.18 2.38 -12.56
N VAL A 762 -31.74 1.50 -13.44
CA VAL A 762 -31.68 1.74 -14.88
C VAL A 762 -32.74 0.88 -15.56
N ASP A 763 -33.56 1.50 -16.39
CA ASP A 763 -34.37 0.79 -17.38
C ASP A 763 -33.48 0.44 -18.57
N GLU A 764 -33.11 -0.85 -18.71
CA GLU A 764 -32.24 -1.33 -19.78
C GLU A 764 -32.78 -1.07 -21.18
N SER A 765 -34.10 -0.91 -21.35
CA SER A 765 -34.70 -0.55 -22.61
C SER A 765 -34.28 0.83 -23.13
N LEU A 766 -33.92 1.75 -22.21
CA LEU A 766 -33.44 3.09 -22.52
C LEU A 766 -31.95 3.11 -22.96
N LEU A 767 -31.22 2.01 -22.74
CA LEU A 767 -29.82 1.89 -23.14
C LEU A 767 -29.64 1.47 -24.61
N VAL A 768 -30.71 1.02 -25.23
CA VAL A 768 -30.71 0.59 -26.65
C VAL A 768 -30.60 1.81 -27.55
N ASP A 769 -29.54 1.88 -28.34
CA ASP A 769 -29.41 2.90 -29.38
C ASP A 769 -30.27 2.52 -30.58
N ASP A 770 -31.32 3.30 -30.81
CA ASP A 770 -32.15 3.21 -32.01
C ASP A 770 -31.48 3.92 -33.20
N THR A 771 -30.43 4.70 -32.92
CA THR A 771 -29.66 5.41 -33.94
C THR A 771 -28.18 5.03 -33.88
N VAL A 772 -27.52 5.17 -35.04
CA VAL A 772 -26.07 5.01 -35.20
C VAL A 772 -25.55 6.15 -36.05
N THR A 773 -24.29 6.54 -35.84
CA THR A 773 -23.63 7.54 -36.66
C THR A 773 -23.16 6.92 -37.97
N ALA A 774 -23.79 7.29 -39.07
CA ALA A 774 -23.35 6.96 -40.41
C ALA A 774 -22.28 7.97 -40.90
N ILE A 775 -21.15 7.46 -41.36
CA ILE A 775 -20.06 8.27 -41.92
C ILE A 775 -20.33 8.49 -43.41
N VAL A 776 -20.41 9.77 -43.82
CA VAL A 776 -20.51 10.11 -45.25
C VAL A 776 -19.15 10.57 -45.76
N GLN A 777 -18.66 9.90 -46.78
CA GLN A 777 -17.39 10.16 -47.44
C GLN A 777 -17.60 10.64 -48.86
N ILE A 778 -16.71 11.52 -49.34
CA ILE A 778 -16.56 11.83 -50.77
C ILE A 778 -15.14 11.44 -51.18
N LYS A 779 -15.00 10.57 -52.17
CA LYS A 779 -13.70 10.00 -52.59
C LYS A 779 -12.88 9.45 -51.42
N GLY A 780 -13.53 8.74 -50.47
CA GLY A 780 -12.89 8.12 -49.31
C GLY A 780 -12.51 9.08 -48.14
N LYS A 781 -12.80 10.38 -48.27
CA LYS A 781 -12.58 11.36 -47.18
C LYS A 781 -13.89 11.73 -46.47
N VAL A 782 -13.91 11.62 -45.16
CA VAL A 782 -15.08 11.94 -44.32
C VAL A 782 -15.47 13.41 -44.52
N LYS A 783 -16.74 13.66 -44.82
CA LYS A 783 -17.33 14.99 -45.07
C LYS A 783 -18.52 15.31 -44.17
N ALA A 784 -19.31 14.31 -43.76
CA ALA A 784 -20.41 14.47 -42.85
C ALA A 784 -20.56 13.24 -41.94
N ARG A 785 -21.30 13.41 -40.82
CA ARG A 785 -21.73 12.35 -39.91
C ARG A 785 -23.23 12.52 -39.71
N LEU A 786 -24.01 11.49 -40.00
CA LEU A 786 -25.47 11.51 -39.92
C LEU A 786 -25.93 10.58 -38.79
N GLU A 787 -26.77 11.06 -37.91
CA GLU A 787 -27.45 10.20 -36.93
C GLU A 787 -28.66 9.56 -37.62
N VAL A 788 -28.63 8.26 -37.83
CA VAL A 788 -29.62 7.49 -38.55
C VAL A 788 -30.11 6.29 -37.79
N SER A 789 -31.32 5.80 -38.07
CA SER A 789 -31.82 4.58 -37.43
C SER A 789 -30.86 3.42 -37.65
N LYS A 790 -30.63 2.60 -36.61
CA LYS A 790 -29.83 1.37 -36.74
C LYS A 790 -30.37 0.39 -37.80
N ASP A 791 -31.68 0.46 -38.04
CA ASP A 791 -32.43 -0.37 -38.98
C ASP A 791 -32.68 0.35 -40.34
N ILE A 792 -31.99 1.47 -40.61
CA ILE A 792 -32.14 2.24 -41.85
C ILE A 792 -31.76 1.38 -43.05
N SER A 793 -32.60 1.45 -44.11
CA SER A 793 -32.27 0.78 -45.37
C SER A 793 -31.15 1.52 -46.11
N GLU A 794 -30.43 0.79 -46.99
CA GLU A 794 -29.37 1.41 -47.80
C GLU A 794 -29.92 2.53 -48.70
N ALA A 795 -31.12 2.38 -49.23
CA ALA A 795 -31.78 3.39 -50.07
C ALA A 795 -32.14 4.65 -49.28
N GLU A 796 -32.65 4.53 -48.06
CA GLU A 796 -32.97 5.66 -47.21
C GLU A 796 -31.72 6.34 -46.70
N LEU A 797 -30.67 5.60 -46.34
CA LEU A 797 -29.37 6.15 -45.93
C LEU A 797 -28.69 6.92 -47.08
N GLU A 798 -28.75 6.40 -48.29
CA GLU A 798 -28.28 7.11 -49.51
C GLU A 798 -29.00 8.44 -49.67
N LYS A 799 -30.33 8.42 -49.57
CA LYS A 799 -31.16 9.60 -49.71
C LYS A 799 -30.81 10.68 -48.66
N GLN A 800 -30.78 10.30 -47.38
CA GLN A 800 -30.42 11.23 -46.33
C GLN A 800 -28.99 11.77 -46.48
N ALA A 801 -28.04 10.97 -46.93
CA ALA A 801 -26.67 11.40 -47.17
C ALA A 801 -26.56 12.42 -48.33
N LEU A 802 -27.38 12.29 -49.35
CA LEU A 802 -27.38 13.22 -50.47
C LEU A 802 -28.17 14.50 -50.20
N GLU A 803 -29.17 14.44 -49.29
CA GLU A 803 -29.96 15.59 -48.79
C GLU A 803 -29.27 16.41 -47.69
N ASP A 804 -28.15 15.87 -47.08
CA ASP A 804 -27.41 16.65 -46.09
C ASP A 804 -26.82 17.92 -46.73
N GLU A 805 -27.07 19.04 -46.09
CA GLU A 805 -26.67 20.40 -46.61
C GLU A 805 -25.18 20.48 -46.95
N THR A 806 -24.31 19.85 -46.16
CA THR A 806 -22.86 19.89 -46.37
C THR A 806 -22.49 19.06 -47.58
N ILE A 807 -23.09 17.88 -47.71
CA ILE A 807 -22.86 16.95 -48.83
C ILE A 807 -23.44 17.55 -50.12
N ALA A 808 -24.69 18.06 -50.09
CA ALA A 808 -25.34 18.65 -51.21
C ALA A 808 -24.50 19.77 -51.84
N LYS A 809 -23.97 20.70 -50.98
CA LYS A 809 -23.05 21.77 -51.44
C LYS A 809 -21.74 21.24 -52.05
N LEU A 810 -21.21 20.14 -51.54
CA LEU A 810 -19.94 19.56 -51.99
C LEU A 810 -20.06 18.76 -53.30
N VAL A 811 -21.24 18.29 -53.66
CA VAL A 811 -21.49 17.55 -54.89
C VAL A 811 -22.17 18.41 -55.97
N GLU A 812 -22.56 19.63 -55.64
CA GLU A 812 -23.20 20.59 -56.59
C GLU A 812 -22.29 20.83 -57.78
N GLY A 813 -22.83 20.62 -58.99
CA GLY A 813 -22.10 20.77 -60.25
C GLY A 813 -21.13 19.63 -60.62
N SER A 814 -21.06 18.57 -59.80
CA SER A 814 -20.26 17.37 -60.07
C SER A 814 -21.15 16.22 -60.51
N GLU A 815 -20.68 15.38 -61.46
CA GLU A 815 -21.39 14.17 -61.87
C GLU A 815 -21.11 13.06 -60.83
N ILE A 816 -22.14 12.60 -60.11
CA ILE A 816 -22.03 11.48 -59.18
C ILE A 816 -21.91 10.18 -60.01
N ARG A 817 -20.74 9.58 -60.03
CA ARG A 817 -20.49 8.33 -60.76
C ARG A 817 -21.00 7.08 -60.05
N LYS A 818 -20.93 7.07 -58.74
CA LYS A 818 -21.36 5.96 -57.91
C LYS A 818 -21.55 6.35 -56.48
N VAL A 819 -22.60 5.85 -55.79
CA VAL A 819 -22.75 5.89 -54.34
C VAL A 819 -22.60 4.47 -53.81
N ILE A 820 -21.72 4.27 -52.84
CA ILE A 820 -21.50 3.00 -52.18
C ILE A 820 -22.05 3.14 -50.75
N VAL A 821 -23.12 2.43 -50.47
CA VAL A 821 -23.78 2.45 -49.18
C VAL A 821 -23.52 1.13 -48.46
N ARG A 822 -23.26 1.22 -47.20
CA ARG A 822 -23.22 0.10 -46.22
C ARG A 822 -23.99 0.52 -44.99
N ALA A 823 -25.30 0.34 -45.06
CA ALA A 823 -26.17 0.69 -43.95
C ALA A 823 -25.82 -0.16 -42.69
N PRO A 824 -25.94 0.39 -41.49
CA PRO A 824 -26.26 1.78 -41.20
C PRO A 824 -25.03 2.70 -41.05
N LYS A 825 -23.81 2.25 -41.41
CA LYS A 825 -22.55 2.87 -40.95
C LYS A 825 -21.81 3.76 -41.95
N LEU A 826 -22.03 3.57 -43.25
CA LEU A 826 -21.16 4.21 -44.25
C LEU A 826 -21.86 4.54 -45.56
N VAL A 827 -21.66 5.75 -46.04
CA VAL A 827 -21.93 6.15 -47.43
C VAL A 827 -20.66 6.74 -48.03
N ASN A 828 -20.23 6.25 -49.18
CA ASN A 828 -19.09 6.82 -49.89
C ASN A 828 -19.54 7.24 -51.32
N ILE A 829 -19.49 8.54 -51.57
CA ILE A 829 -19.90 9.17 -52.84
C ILE A 829 -18.67 9.35 -53.74
N VAL A 830 -18.72 8.82 -54.95
CA VAL A 830 -17.67 8.93 -55.95
C VAL A 830 -18.14 9.92 -57.04
N ILE A 831 -17.52 11.09 -57.07
CA ILE A 831 -17.76 12.16 -58.06
C ILE A 831 -16.60 12.26 -59.02
#